data_e72884dc4af1333bea7fd51db4ae2fc8
#
_entry.id   e72884dc4af1333bea7fd51db4ae2fc8
#
_cell.length_a   1.000
_cell.length_b   1.000
_cell.length_c   1.000
_cell.angle_alpha   90.00
_cell.angle_beta   90.00
_cell.angle_gamma   90.00
#
_symmetry.space_group_name_H-M   'P 1'
#
loop_
_entity.id
_entity.type
_entity.pdbx_description
1 polymer ?
#
loop_
_entity_poly.entity_id
_entity_poly.type
_entity_poly.pdbx_seq_one_letter_code
_entity_poly.pdbx_strand_id
1 'polypeptide(L)'
;MRYFLKRLAAASLFAFTLNFYAPSVHAMPPILPYSEVTAGMQGTAYTVLDPSGEIRAFPVEILGGMEGGKGDQRMIMARTSGDFIEQVGGVLQGMSGSPVYVDDHLVGALSAGLKDLSPYTFFITPIEDMIPLWTMPDTKNQTNIATINLVKELEARKKAEEKRRLREREKKFAKMSREEREAEWRDMIAAFNGEKAEDAAANAEASAASDEPAAAAHTDTSAADTADDVSARTPEKKAYFFTQGFNAAGLRYLQDKLSMNGTSLLPLGGSGAATKPHTRYDAALAGGQPIGVALVYGDFSVGATGTVTAVDGKKVLAFGHSFLHKGNVNYFMTDAEVVGTIAGQSNGVKIANIGSVIGRVNQDRETGIAGVLGTFPTAVPVQIHVKDNALGKDETFGAHIAYDEELLPILSGSVAYAAMNRVSDTIGSSTARVRFTVRTNAYEGGLFERRNMYYSAADVGQIAVTELLQAMSLIVSNVEQESDVIDVNVEVELDGDRQTALLVSATPDKTTVKPGETVTFRTKIRPYRKAEETLSIPYQVPKTQPAGTLHLDIRGGGFVPVNPLMLFAQAGIEVPDDEEKFKSTGDRLRELAELGQNNEIIIAPGAVPAPTSEKEMKKRMKAAEKAAARAAKDESEKRVTLLADPNKKEEKEKFFAPYVIENVIHATLKVED
;
A
#
# COMPACT_ATOMS: atom_id res chain seq x y z
N MET A 1 15.49 74.16 -13.65
CA MET A 1 14.33 74.07 -12.74
C MET A 1 13.19 73.15 -13.25
N ARG A 2 12.88 73.15 -14.58
CA ARG A 2 11.82 72.26 -15.12
C ARG A 2 12.19 70.74 -15.20
N TYR A 3 13.48 70.42 -15.20
CA TYR A 3 13.93 68.99 -15.25
C TYR A 3 13.99 68.32 -13.88
N PHE A 4 14.10 69.12 -12.80
CA PHE A 4 14.14 68.61 -11.43
C PHE A 4 12.75 68.26 -10.93
N LEU A 5 11.73 69.03 -11.30
CA LEU A 5 10.33 68.82 -10.95
C LEU A 5 9.73 67.55 -11.64
N LYS A 6 10.19 67.20 -12.86
CA LYS A 6 9.74 65.97 -13.53
C LYS A 6 10.32 64.69 -12.94
N ARG A 7 11.50 64.75 -12.29
CA ARG A 7 12.08 63.61 -11.60
C ARG A 7 11.49 63.40 -10.22
N LEU A 8 11.05 64.45 -9.54
CA LEU A 8 10.33 64.31 -8.27
C LEU A 8 8.92 63.78 -8.46
N ALA A 9 8.21 64.14 -9.54
CA ALA A 9 6.90 63.61 -9.84
C ALA A 9 6.95 62.13 -10.26
N ALA A 10 8.00 61.71 -10.97
CA ALA A 10 8.19 60.29 -11.32
C ALA A 10 8.59 59.44 -10.11
N ALA A 11 9.37 59.96 -9.14
CA ALA A 11 9.71 59.26 -7.92
C ALA A 11 8.51 59.15 -6.95
N SER A 12 7.61 60.13 -6.95
CA SER A 12 6.39 60.11 -6.13
C SER A 12 5.31 59.14 -6.72
N LEU A 13 5.27 58.99 -8.06
CA LEU A 13 4.36 58.00 -8.67
C LEU A 13 4.85 56.54 -8.50
N PHE A 14 6.17 56.33 -8.35
CA PHE A 14 6.74 55.01 -8.16
C PHE A 14 6.66 54.55 -6.68
N ALA A 15 6.56 55.50 -5.72
CA ALA A 15 6.41 55.20 -4.34
C ALA A 15 4.97 54.82 -3.91
N PHE A 16 3.98 55.06 -4.80
CA PHE A 16 2.56 54.78 -4.51
C PHE A 16 2.06 53.45 -5.10
N THR A 17 2.89 52.69 -5.83
CA THR A 17 2.51 51.38 -6.42
C THR A 17 3.24 50.18 -5.78
N LEU A 18 4.02 50.39 -4.70
CA LEU A 18 4.39 49.33 -3.77
C LEU A 18 3.20 49.10 -2.79
N ASN A 19 2.07 48.66 -3.32
CA ASN A 19 1.14 47.91 -2.52
C ASN A 19 1.91 46.68 -2.00
N PHE A 20 2.36 46.75 -0.78
CA PHE A 20 2.70 45.58 0.00
C PHE A 20 1.47 44.69 -0.02
N TYR A 21 1.45 43.66 -0.86
CA TYR A 21 0.74 42.45 -0.56
C TYR A 21 1.42 41.85 0.67
N ALA A 22 1.12 42.40 1.84
CA ALA A 22 1.30 41.66 3.07
C ALA A 22 0.42 40.41 2.90
N PRO A 23 0.97 39.20 3.01
CA PRO A 23 0.11 38.04 3.07
C PRO A 23 -0.89 38.32 4.18
N SER A 24 -2.19 38.23 3.88
CA SER A 24 -3.23 38.40 4.88
C SER A 24 -3.01 37.31 5.93
N VAL A 25 -2.40 37.64 7.04
CA VAL A 25 -2.29 36.75 8.20
C VAL A 25 -3.72 36.61 8.70
N HIS A 26 -4.35 35.49 8.40
CA HIS A 26 -5.66 35.20 8.94
C HIS A 26 -5.47 35.01 10.45
N ALA A 27 -5.98 35.94 11.22
CA ALA A 27 -6.03 35.84 12.67
C ALA A 27 -7.27 35.01 13.05
N MET A 28 -7.15 34.30 14.16
CA MET A 28 -8.28 33.58 14.76
C MET A 28 -9.45 34.56 14.98
N PRO A 29 -10.68 34.28 14.50
CA PRO A 29 -11.83 35.11 14.83
C PRO A 29 -12.12 35.12 16.32
N PRO A 30 -12.82 36.16 16.85
CA PRO A 30 -13.28 36.13 18.23
C PRO A 30 -14.17 34.89 18.44
N ILE A 31 -14.07 34.31 19.66
CA ILE A 31 -14.81 33.11 20.01
C ILE A 31 -15.96 33.41 20.95
N LEU A 32 -17.05 32.64 20.85
CA LEU A 32 -18.11 32.61 21.86
C LEU A 32 -17.86 31.39 22.75
N PRO A 33 -17.55 31.61 24.06
CA PRO A 33 -17.36 30.52 25.02
C PRO A 33 -18.60 29.65 25.16
N TYR A 34 -18.41 28.31 25.33
CA TYR A 34 -19.54 27.38 25.50
C TYR A 34 -20.49 27.79 26.65
N SER A 35 -19.95 28.34 27.73
CA SER A 35 -20.74 28.79 28.86
C SER A 35 -21.69 29.96 28.54
N GLU A 36 -21.46 30.68 27.45
CA GLU A 36 -22.29 31.80 27.00
C GLU A 36 -23.33 31.39 25.96
N VAL A 37 -23.21 30.14 25.43
CA VAL A 37 -24.14 29.62 24.43
C VAL A 37 -25.49 29.26 25.06
N THR A 38 -26.57 29.87 24.57
CA THR A 38 -27.92 29.63 25.07
C THR A 38 -28.89 29.26 23.96
N ALA A 39 -29.91 28.51 24.32
CA ALA A 39 -30.98 28.13 23.39
C ALA A 39 -31.71 29.37 22.82
N GLY A 40 -32.05 29.33 21.53
CA GLY A 40 -32.71 30.42 20.81
C GLY A 40 -31.76 31.41 20.15
N MET A 41 -30.46 31.34 20.41
CA MET A 41 -29.49 32.16 19.67
C MET A 41 -29.54 31.84 18.17
N GLN A 42 -29.53 32.92 17.37
CA GLN A 42 -29.50 32.84 15.91
C GLN A 42 -28.06 33.05 15.42
N GLY A 43 -27.61 32.18 14.53
CA GLY A 43 -26.28 32.21 14.01
C GLY A 43 -26.23 31.93 12.51
N THR A 44 -25.01 31.89 11.99
CA THR A 44 -24.73 31.61 10.57
C THR A 44 -23.60 30.60 10.45
N ALA A 45 -23.78 29.58 9.62
CA ALA A 45 -22.71 28.66 9.26
C ALA A 45 -22.26 28.89 7.82
N TYR A 46 -21.03 28.46 7.52
CA TYR A 46 -20.39 28.69 6.22
C TYR A 46 -19.82 27.39 5.64
N THR A 47 -20.07 27.16 4.33
CA THR A 47 -19.54 25.97 3.63
C THR A 47 -19.51 26.20 2.11
N VAL A 48 -18.80 25.36 1.39
CA VAL A 48 -18.83 25.27 -0.08
C VAL A 48 -19.58 23.99 -0.46
N LEU A 49 -20.56 24.06 -1.36
CA LEU A 49 -21.39 22.91 -1.79
C LEU A 49 -21.42 22.69 -3.31
N ASP A 50 -20.79 23.54 -4.10
CA ASP A 50 -20.78 23.45 -5.55
C ASP A 50 -19.41 23.75 -6.14
N PRO A 51 -19.18 23.46 -7.44
CA PRO A 51 -17.89 23.64 -8.11
C PRO A 51 -17.43 25.10 -8.24
N SER A 52 -18.26 26.11 -7.93
CA SER A 52 -17.84 27.50 -7.95
C SER A 52 -16.76 27.80 -6.91
N GLY A 53 -16.70 26.98 -5.84
CA GLY A 53 -15.80 27.19 -4.72
C GLY A 53 -16.21 28.38 -3.82
N GLU A 54 -17.41 28.96 -4.06
CA GLU A 54 -17.93 30.06 -3.27
C GLU A 54 -18.37 29.59 -1.88
N ILE A 55 -17.89 30.28 -0.85
CA ILE A 55 -18.35 30.03 0.52
C ILE A 55 -19.76 30.59 0.66
N ARG A 56 -20.73 29.71 0.95
CA ARG A 56 -22.14 30.03 1.11
C ARG A 56 -22.51 30.02 2.58
N ALA A 57 -23.31 31.01 2.96
CA ALA A 57 -23.86 31.14 4.30
C ALA A 57 -25.22 30.43 4.42
N PHE A 58 -25.52 29.85 5.57
CA PHE A 58 -26.84 29.30 5.88
C PHE A 58 -27.16 29.53 7.36
N PRO A 59 -28.46 29.81 7.68
CA PRO A 59 -28.88 30.15 9.02
C PRO A 59 -28.85 28.95 9.97
N VAL A 60 -28.52 29.21 11.23
CA VAL A 60 -28.45 28.22 12.30
C VAL A 60 -29.17 28.76 13.52
N GLU A 61 -30.02 27.96 14.15
CA GLU A 61 -30.64 28.23 15.46
C GLU A 61 -30.03 27.27 16.49
N ILE A 62 -29.49 27.80 17.55
CA ILE A 62 -28.96 27.02 18.68
C ILE A 62 -30.16 26.48 19.50
N LEU A 63 -30.22 25.18 19.69
CA LEU A 63 -31.26 24.51 20.48
C LEU A 63 -30.81 24.31 21.95
N GLY A 64 -29.51 24.26 22.22
CA GLY A 64 -28.98 24.16 23.56
C GLY A 64 -27.64 23.44 23.63
N GLY A 65 -26.92 23.60 24.72
CA GLY A 65 -25.73 22.85 25.05
C GLY A 65 -26.05 21.47 25.62
N MET A 66 -25.20 20.51 25.34
CA MET A 66 -25.22 19.15 25.89
C MET A 66 -23.89 18.90 26.59
N GLU A 67 -23.96 18.64 27.88
CA GLU A 67 -22.81 18.27 28.69
C GLU A 67 -22.84 16.76 28.94
N GLY A 68 -21.79 16.07 28.60
CA GLY A 68 -21.55 14.71 29.04
C GLY A 68 -21.11 14.63 30.51
N GLY A 69 -20.83 13.43 30.99
CA GLY A 69 -20.19 13.23 32.28
C GLY A 69 -18.76 13.77 32.31
N LYS A 70 -18.08 13.62 33.43
CA LYS A 70 -16.67 14.03 33.56
C LYS A 70 -15.78 13.35 32.55
N GLY A 71 -15.28 14.12 31.59
CA GLY A 71 -14.41 13.63 30.49
C GLY A 71 -15.16 13.37 29.17
N ASP A 72 -16.49 13.51 29.15
CA ASP A 72 -17.27 13.40 27.92
C ASP A 72 -17.18 14.68 27.08
N GLN A 73 -17.36 14.52 25.76
CA GLN A 73 -17.33 15.64 24.82
C GLN A 73 -18.57 16.53 25.02
N ARG A 74 -18.35 17.82 25.15
CA ARG A 74 -19.41 18.82 25.11
C ARG A 74 -19.88 18.97 23.66
N MET A 75 -21.19 19.11 23.47
CA MET A 75 -21.79 19.37 22.15
C MET A 75 -22.85 20.47 22.26
N ILE A 76 -23.05 21.16 21.15
CA ILE A 76 -24.15 22.13 21.02
C ILE A 76 -25.09 21.59 19.96
N MET A 77 -26.35 21.37 20.34
CA MET A 77 -27.39 20.97 19.40
C MET A 77 -27.93 22.19 18.66
N ALA A 78 -28.05 22.09 17.35
CA ALA A 78 -28.49 23.19 16.50
C ALA A 78 -29.42 22.69 15.37
N ARG A 79 -30.16 23.62 14.81
CA ARG A 79 -31.03 23.38 13.67
C ARG A 79 -30.74 24.39 12.58
N THR A 80 -30.83 23.96 11.32
CA THR A 80 -30.73 24.84 10.16
C THR A 80 -32.06 24.90 9.38
N SER A 81 -32.24 25.95 8.59
CA SER A 81 -33.40 26.17 7.72
C SER A 81 -33.01 27.05 6.54
N GLY A 82 -33.94 27.28 5.64
CA GLY A 82 -33.80 28.17 4.49
C GLY A 82 -33.54 27.49 3.18
N ASP A 83 -33.87 28.18 2.10
CA ASP A 83 -33.93 27.65 0.72
C ASP A 83 -32.65 26.95 0.29
N PHE A 84 -31.47 27.49 0.67
CA PHE A 84 -30.18 26.93 0.28
C PHE A 84 -29.95 25.50 0.85
N ILE A 85 -30.24 25.31 2.14
CA ILE A 85 -30.08 24.01 2.80
C ILE A 85 -31.20 23.05 2.41
N GLU A 86 -32.43 23.57 2.18
CA GLU A 86 -33.54 22.75 1.72
C GLU A 86 -33.33 22.20 0.32
N GLN A 87 -32.74 22.99 -0.59
CA GLN A 87 -32.38 22.54 -1.96
C GLN A 87 -31.41 21.37 -1.97
N VAL A 88 -30.47 21.31 -1.03
CA VAL A 88 -29.47 20.22 -0.95
C VAL A 88 -29.93 19.07 -0.03
N GLY A 89 -31.09 19.18 0.61
CA GLY A 89 -31.68 18.13 1.44
C GLY A 89 -31.20 18.11 2.89
N GLY A 90 -30.65 19.22 3.40
CA GLY A 90 -30.19 19.35 4.78
C GLY A 90 -28.68 19.35 4.95
N VAL A 91 -28.21 18.99 6.13
CA VAL A 91 -26.77 18.85 6.44
C VAL A 91 -26.22 17.60 5.79
N LEU A 92 -25.12 17.74 5.07
CA LEU A 92 -24.50 16.70 4.28
C LEU A 92 -23.19 16.23 4.92
N GLN A 93 -22.84 14.97 4.71
CA GLN A 93 -21.48 14.49 4.97
C GLN A 93 -20.48 15.29 4.13
N GLY A 94 -19.33 15.65 4.72
CA GLY A 94 -18.37 16.56 4.11
C GLY A 94 -18.62 18.04 4.45
N MET A 95 -19.75 18.40 5.07
CA MET A 95 -19.93 19.70 5.72
C MET A 95 -19.31 19.74 7.12
N SER A 96 -18.87 18.61 7.65
CA SER A 96 -18.12 18.52 8.92
C SER A 96 -16.97 19.48 8.94
N GLY A 97 -16.88 20.31 9.98
CA GLY A 97 -15.93 21.42 10.09
C GLY A 97 -16.48 22.78 9.71
N SER A 98 -17.68 22.88 9.09
CA SER A 98 -18.29 24.18 8.77
C SER A 98 -18.37 25.06 10.01
N PRO A 99 -17.72 26.25 10.01
CA PRO A 99 -17.73 27.16 11.17
C PRO A 99 -19.12 27.75 11.38
N VAL A 100 -19.53 27.82 12.64
CA VAL A 100 -20.79 28.41 13.08
C VAL A 100 -20.49 29.66 13.90
N TYR A 101 -21.10 30.79 13.55
CA TYR A 101 -20.95 32.07 14.21
C TYR A 101 -22.27 32.55 14.79
N VAL A 102 -22.19 33.19 15.95
CA VAL A 102 -23.26 33.99 16.57
C VAL A 102 -22.68 35.38 16.85
N ASP A 103 -23.31 36.43 16.37
CA ASP A 103 -22.84 37.83 16.51
C ASP A 103 -21.35 38.01 16.17
N ASP A 104 -20.90 37.45 15.00
CA ASP A 104 -19.52 37.46 14.53
C ASP A 104 -18.49 36.71 15.42
N HIS A 105 -18.93 36.00 16.47
CA HIS A 105 -18.10 35.18 17.32
C HIS A 105 -18.21 33.69 16.90
N LEU A 106 -17.07 33.05 16.71
CA LEU A 106 -17.00 31.63 16.37
C LEU A 106 -17.44 30.77 17.55
N VAL A 107 -18.53 30.03 17.38
CA VAL A 107 -19.08 29.09 18.35
C VAL A 107 -18.36 27.73 18.28
N GLY A 108 -18.17 27.23 17.08
CA GLY A 108 -17.59 25.91 16.87
C GLY A 108 -17.72 25.41 15.44
N ALA A 109 -17.60 24.11 15.27
CA ALA A 109 -17.66 23.39 14.02
C ALA A 109 -18.86 22.44 13.93
N LEU A 110 -19.61 22.46 12.85
CA LEU A 110 -20.55 21.40 12.52
C LEU A 110 -19.80 20.06 12.51
N SER A 111 -20.19 19.10 13.36
CA SER A 111 -19.45 17.85 13.57
C SER A 111 -20.23 16.58 13.32
N ALA A 112 -21.53 16.56 13.60
CA ALA A 112 -22.35 15.37 13.45
C ALA A 112 -23.79 15.71 13.10
N GLY A 113 -24.44 14.84 12.32
CA GLY A 113 -25.88 14.85 12.06
C GLY A 113 -26.56 13.71 12.82
N LEU A 114 -27.87 13.78 12.92
CA LEU A 114 -28.71 12.71 13.45
C LEU A 114 -29.06 11.74 12.31
N LYS A 115 -28.36 10.61 12.27
CA LYS A 115 -28.63 9.56 11.28
C LYS A 115 -30.06 9.05 11.41
N ASP A 116 -30.74 8.98 10.27
CA ASP A 116 -32.12 8.44 10.12
C ASP A 116 -33.20 9.22 10.90
N LEU A 117 -32.89 10.46 11.37
CA LEU A 117 -33.87 11.31 12.04
C LEU A 117 -34.14 12.59 11.26
N SER A 118 -33.44 13.67 11.53
CA SER A 118 -33.67 14.97 10.88
C SER A 118 -32.43 15.42 10.13
N PRO A 119 -32.51 15.64 8.80
CA PRO A 119 -31.34 16.17 8.05
C PRO A 119 -31.06 17.66 8.36
N TYR A 120 -31.94 18.33 9.09
CA TYR A 120 -31.80 19.75 9.44
C TYR A 120 -31.32 19.98 10.85
N THR A 121 -31.19 18.94 11.67
CA THR A 121 -30.68 19.01 13.04
C THR A 121 -29.29 18.39 13.10
N PHE A 122 -28.36 19.08 13.77
CA PHE A 122 -26.97 18.66 13.83
C PHE A 122 -26.31 19.08 15.15
N PHE A 123 -25.10 18.61 15.38
CA PHE A 123 -24.29 18.96 16.52
C PHE A 123 -23.07 19.80 16.11
N ILE A 124 -22.69 20.71 16.99
CA ILE A 124 -21.52 21.56 16.87
C ILE A 124 -20.54 21.17 17.96
N THR A 125 -19.30 20.89 17.59
CA THR A 125 -18.18 20.80 18.54
C THR A 125 -17.74 22.21 18.92
N PRO A 126 -17.75 22.57 20.23
CA PRO A 126 -17.33 23.89 20.67
C PRO A 126 -15.91 24.22 20.24
N ILE A 127 -15.66 25.45 19.80
CA ILE A 127 -14.32 25.87 19.37
C ILE A 127 -13.30 25.78 20.48
N GLU A 128 -13.71 26.02 21.74
CA GLU A 128 -12.87 25.86 22.91
C GLU A 128 -12.29 24.46 23.07
N ASP A 129 -13.01 23.44 22.62
CA ASP A 129 -12.57 22.04 22.67
C ASP A 129 -11.65 21.66 21.49
N MET A 130 -11.67 22.46 20.42
CA MET A 130 -10.81 22.27 19.25
C MET A 130 -9.47 23.00 19.35
N ILE A 131 -9.43 24.22 19.93
CA ILE A 131 -8.22 25.05 20.04
C ILE A 131 -7.04 24.31 20.69
N PRO A 132 -7.22 23.51 21.76
CA PRO A 132 -6.14 22.78 22.40
C PRO A 132 -5.37 21.87 21.45
N LEU A 133 -5.95 21.40 20.33
CA LEU A 133 -5.28 20.58 19.33
C LEU A 133 -4.03 21.26 18.75
N TRP A 134 -4.01 22.58 18.67
CA TRP A 134 -2.87 23.37 18.19
C TRP A 134 -1.64 23.37 19.11
N THR A 135 -1.83 23.00 20.36
CA THR A 135 -0.77 22.99 21.38
C THR A 135 -0.43 21.60 21.89
N MET A 136 -1.12 20.56 21.38
CA MET A 136 -0.82 19.17 21.70
C MET A 136 0.55 18.77 21.19
N PRO A 137 1.26 17.86 21.88
CA PRO A 137 2.57 17.37 21.45
C PRO A 137 2.54 16.82 20.04
N ASP A 138 3.55 17.20 19.24
CA ASP A 138 3.75 16.74 17.87
C ASP A 138 5.08 15.98 17.78
N THR A 139 5.05 14.71 18.19
CA THR A 139 6.24 13.85 18.23
C THR A 139 6.58 13.25 16.87
N LYS A 140 5.60 13.13 15.97
CA LYS A 140 5.80 12.55 14.63
C LYS A 140 6.43 13.52 13.62
N ASN A 141 6.70 14.76 14.02
CA ASN A 141 7.45 15.74 13.21
C ASN A 141 8.98 15.57 13.29
N GLN A 142 9.46 14.69 14.15
CA GLN A 142 10.91 14.55 14.43
C GLN A 142 11.62 13.54 13.52
N THR A 143 11.05 13.19 12.39
CA THR A 143 11.69 12.23 11.47
C THR A 143 12.93 12.84 10.86
N ASN A 144 14.08 12.26 11.16
CA ASN A 144 15.39 12.53 10.55
C ASN A 144 15.50 11.99 9.10
N ILE A 145 14.40 11.71 8.45
CA ILE A 145 14.42 11.22 7.07
C ILE A 145 14.89 12.36 6.19
N ALA A 146 16.12 12.25 5.70
CA ALA A 146 16.64 13.13 4.70
C ALA A 146 15.67 13.18 3.52
N THR A 147 15.27 14.38 3.11
CA THR A 147 14.39 14.58 1.96
C THR A 147 15.02 13.89 0.76
N ILE A 148 14.54 12.71 0.42
CA ILE A 148 15.02 11.96 -0.72
C ILE A 148 14.56 12.73 -1.95
N ASN A 149 15.50 13.27 -2.70
CA ASN A 149 15.19 13.84 -3.99
C ASN A 149 14.89 12.67 -4.96
N LEU A 150 13.64 12.22 -4.96
CA LEU A 150 13.15 11.08 -5.74
C LEU A 150 13.53 11.20 -7.22
N VAL A 151 13.53 12.42 -7.77
CA VAL A 151 13.91 12.66 -9.16
C VAL A 151 15.40 12.34 -9.39
N LYS A 152 16.30 12.84 -8.52
CA LYS A 152 17.72 12.52 -8.62
C LYS A 152 18.01 11.03 -8.47
N GLU A 153 17.26 10.36 -7.61
CA GLU A 153 17.45 8.94 -7.37
C GLU A 153 16.92 8.07 -8.50
N LEU A 154 15.77 8.43 -9.08
CA LEU A 154 15.26 7.80 -10.30
C LEU A 154 16.21 7.97 -11.47
N GLU A 155 16.82 9.17 -11.62
CA GLU A 155 17.85 9.43 -12.63
C GLU A 155 19.11 8.61 -12.37
N ALA A 156 19.55 8.49 -11.12
CA ALA A 156 20.69 7.68 -10.73
C ALA A 156 20.43 6.18 -10.99
N ARG A 157 19.23 5.70 -10.71
CA ARG A 157 18.81 4.31 -11.01
C ARG A 157 18.75 4.05 -12.52
N LYS A 158 18.15 4.95 -13.31
CA LYS A 158 18.13 4.84 -14.78
C LYS A 158 19.54 4.78 -15.34
N LYS A 159 20.45 5.65 -14.88
CA LYS A 159 21.87 5.64 -15.28
C LYS A 159 22.60 4.35 -14.84
N ALA A 160 22.30 3.84 -13.66
CA ALA A 160 22.90 2.60 -13.17
C ALA A 160 22.41 1.39 -13.98
N GLU A 161 21.12 1.34 -14.31
CA GLU A 161 20.53 0.30 -15.14
C GLU A 161 21.03 0.35 -16.58
N GLU A 162 21.11 1.54 -17.17
CA GLU A 162 21.69 1.75 -18.50
C GLU A 162 23.17 1.30 -18.53
N LYS A 163 23.94 1.65 -17.52
CA LYS A 163 25.32 1.18 -17.36
C LYS A 163 25.42 -0.34 -17.19
N ARG A 164 24.46 -0.96 -16.50
CA ARG A 164 24.38 -2.43 -16.39
C ARG A 164 24.07 -3.06 -17.74
N ARG A 165 23.03 -2.56 -18.46
CA ARG A 165 22.68 -3.02 -19.81
C ARG A 165 23.83 -2.87 -20.81
N LEU A 166 24.56 -1.75 -20.74
CA LEU A 166 25.77 -1.55 -21.54
C LEU A 166 26.84 -2.59 -21.24
N ARG A 167 27.13 -2.85 -19.96
CA ARG A 167 28.12 -3.90 -19.56
C ARG A 167 27.69 -5.30 -19.97
N GLU A 168 26.42 -5.65 -19.85
CA GLU A 168 25.87 -6.94 -20.29
C GLU A 168 25.96 -7.07 -21.82
N ARG A 169 25.67 -5.98 -22.53
CA ARG A 169 25.81 -5.89 -23.99
C ARG A 169 27.28 -6.03 -24.43
N GLU A 170 28.21 -5.35 -23.77
CA GLU A 170 29.65 -5.50 -24.00
C GLU A 170 30.10 -6.95 -23.76
N LYS A 171 29.64 -7.59 -22.69
CA LYS A 171 29.95 -9.01 -22.41
C LYS A 171 29.34 -9.94 -23.47
N LYS A 172 28.14 -9.65 -23.97
CA LYS A 172 27.50 -10.38 -25.07
C LYS A 172 28.33 -10.18 -26.35
N PHE A 173 28.66 -8.95 -26.70
CA PHE A 173 29.50 -8.61 -27.87
C PHE A 173 30.89 -9.26 -27.84
N ALA A 174 31.50 -9.35 -26.66
CA ALA A 174 32.83 -10.00 -26.51
C ALA A 174 32.79 -11.51 -26.76
N LYS A 175 31.64 -12.16 -26.62
CA LYS A 175 31.43 -13.60 -26.84
C LYS A 175 30.98 -13.96 -28.25
N MET A 176 30.57 -12.97 -29.07
CA MET A 176 30.05 -13.15 -30.41
C MET A 176 31.17 -13.35 -31.45
N SER A 177 30.93 -14.17 -32.45
CA SER A 177 31.79 -14.27 -33.62
C SER A 177 31.82 -12.96 -34.42
N ARG A 178 32.77 -12.84 -35.31
CA ARG A 178 32.90 -11.64 -36.16
C ARG A 178 31.63 -11.40 -37.02
N GLU A 179 31.05 -12.48 -37.57
CA GLU A 179 29.89 -12.43 -38.43
C GLU A 179 28.62 -12.02 -37.66
N GLU A 180 28.45 -12.53 -36.44
CA GLU A 180 27.34 -12.16 -35.54
C GLU A 180 27.43 -10.69 -35.12
N ARG A 181 28.61 -10.18 -34.85
CA ARG A 181 28.84 -8.74 -34.53
C ARG A 181 28.49 -7.82 -35.69
N GLU A 182 28.86 -8.19 -36.91
CA GLU A 182 28.55 -7.42 -38.12
C GLU A 182 27.06 -7.45 -38.45
N ALA A 183 26.34 -8.52 -38.12
CA ALA A 183 24.89 -8.61 -38.25
C ALA A 183 24.17 -7.71 -37.23
N GLU A 184 24.55 -7.76 -35.94
CA GLU A 184 23.95 -6.93 -34.88
C GLU A 184 24.24 -5.45 -35.08
N TRP A 185 25.41 -5.08 -35.69
CA TRP A 185 25.73 -3.71 -36.10
C TRP A 185 24.80 -3.23 -37.24
N ARG A 186 24.52 -4.06 -38.22
CA ARG A 186 23.59 -3.72 -39.32
C ARG A 186 22.17 -3.50 -38.83
N ASP A 187 21.69 -4.39 -37.94
CA ASP A 187 20.35 -4.25 -37.34
C ASP A 187 20.22 -3.01 -36.48
N MET A 188 21.27 -2.63 -35.76
CA MET A 188 21.30 -1.44 -34.95
C MET A 188 21.32 -0.15 -35.78
N ILE A 189 22.06 -0.11 -36.89
CA ILE A 189 22.08 1.00 -37.83
C ILE A 189 20.73 1.15 -38.53
N ALA A 190 20.10 0.04 -38.93
CA ALA A 190 18.77 0.03 -39.54
C ALA A 190 17.68 0.55 -38.55
N ALA A 191 17.74 0.16 -37.28
CA ALA A 191 16.86 0.66 -36.22
C ALA A 191 17.08 2.17 -35.94
N PHE A 192 18.33 2.63 -35.99
CA PHE A 192 18.66 4.04 -35.79
C PHE A 192 18.21 4.94 -36.97
N ASN A 193 18.27 4.42 -38.19
CA ASN A 193 17.86 5.13 -39.41
C ASN A 193 16.35 5.07 -39.70
N GLY A 194 15.54 4.42 -38.87
CA GLY A 194 14.08 4.38 -39.02
C GLY A 194 13.56 3.41 -40.10
N GLU A 195 14.41 2.58 -40.70
CA GLU A 195 14.06 1.68 -41.82
C GLU A 195 13.15 0.50 -41.44
N LYS A 196 12.84 0.29 -40.14
CA LYS A 196 11.89 -0.76 -39.68
C LYS A 196 10.51 -0.24 -39.28
N ALA A 197 10.20 1.04 -39.53
CA ALA A 197 8.91 1.62 -39.12
C ALA A 197 7.80 1.53 -40.19
N GLU A 198 8.11 1.14 -41.43
CA GLU A 198 7.13 1.14 -42.51
C GLU A 198 6.36 -0.20 -42.68
N ASP A 199 6.87 -1.33 -42.19
CA ASP A 199 6.15 -2.62 -42.30
C ASP A 199 5.08 -2.85 -41.22
N ALA A 200 5.03 -2.01 -40.19
CA ALA A 200 4.03 -2.10 -39.13
C ALA A 200 2.75 -1.26 -39.38
N ALA A 201 2.82 -0.30 -40.33
CA ALA A 201 1.68 0.57 -40.61
C ALA A 201 0.70 -0.01 -41.66
N ALA A 202 1.08 -1.04 -42.40
CA ALA A 202 0.26 -1.61 -43.48
C ALA A 202 -0.78 -2.64 -42.99
N ASN A 203 -0.75 -3.08 -41.72
CA ASN A 203 -1.70 -4.10 -41.20
C ASN A 203 -2.77 -3.54 -40.23
N ALA A 204 -2.89 -2.22 -40.08
CA ALA A 204 -3.82 -1.61 -39.13
C ALA A 204 -5.16 -1.12 -39.73
N GLU A 205 -5.37 -1.23 -41.06
CA GLU A 205 -6.57 -0.67 -41.73
C GLU A 205 -7.65 -1.69 -42.15
N ALA A 206 -7.59 -2.93 -41.71
CA ALA A 206 -8.60 -3.93 -42.09
C ALA A 206 -9.26 -4.60 -40.87
N SER A 207 -9.94 -3.84 -40.02
CA SER A 207 -10.98 -4.42 -39.15
C SER A 207 -11.76 -3.32 -38.40
N ALA A 208 -12.61 -2.64 -39.14
CA ALA A 208 -13.66 -1.83 -38.53
C ALA A 208 -14.95 -2.06 -39.31
N ALA A 209 -15.83 -2.91 -38.82
CA ALA A 209 -17.29 -2.81 -39.04
C ALA A 209 -18.06 -3.96 -38.35
N SER A 210 -19.09 -3.56 -37.69
CA SER A 210 -20.40 -4.22 -37.34
C SER A 210 -20.60 -4.50 -35.83
N ASP A 211 -21.37 -3.65 -35.27
CA ASP A 211 -22.80 -3.61 -34.95
C ASP A 211 -23.24 -4.34 -33.65
N GLU A 212 -23.64 -3.52 -32.81
CA GLU A 212 -24.77 -3.29 -31.87
C GLU A 212 -25.49 -4.48 -31.15
N PRO A 213 -26.35 -4.18 -30.15
CA PRO A 213 -26.24 -4.73 -28.79
C PRO A 213 -27.39 -5.68 -28.44
N ALA A 214 -27.26 -6.45 -27.41
CA ALA A 214 -28.35 -7.23 -26.82
C ALA A 214 -28.47 -7.02 -25.30
N ALA A 215 -29.70 -6.86 -24.94
CA ALA A 215 -30.31 -6.35 -23.73
C ALA A 215 -30.12 -7.18 -22.44
N ALA A 216 -30.42 -6.46 -21.35
CA ALA A 216 -30.56 -6.86 -19.98
C ALA A 216 -31.37 -8.12 -19.69
N ALA A 217 -30.97 -8.84 -18.64
CA ALA A 217 -31.87 -9.66 -17.84
C ALA A 217 -31.58 -9.47 -16.36
N HIS A 218 -32.54 -8.86 -15.67
CA HIS A 218 -32.67 -8.84 -14.24
C HIS A 218 -32.94 -10.23 -13.69
N THR A 219 -32.29 -10.62 -12.61
CA THR A 219 -32.82 -11.64 -11.70
C THR A 219 -32.70 -11.14 -10.27
N ASP A 220 -33.86 -10.81 -9.72
CA ASP A 220 -34.11 -10.70 -8.29
C ASP A 220 -33.81 -12.02 -7.58
N THR A 221 -33.10 -11.95 -6.46
CA THR A 221 -33.21 -12.96 -5.41
C THR A 221 -33.33 -12.27 -4.05
N SER A 222 -34.49 -12.51 -3.47
CA SER A 222 -34.97 -12.10 -2.18
C SER A 222 -34.07 -12.58 -1.02
N ALA A 223 -33.86 -11.66 -0.07
CA ALA A 223 -33.30 -11.94 1.24
C ALA A 223 -34.32 -12.72 2.09
N ALA A 224 -33.82 -13.72 2.81
CA ALA A 224 -34.53 -14.33 3.92
C ALA A 224 -33.96 -13.77 5.23
N ASP A 225 -34.82 -13.16 6.02
CA ASP A 225 -34.59 -12.78 7.41
C ASP A 225 -34.22 -13.96 8.28
N THR A 226 -33.17 -13.83 9.07
CA THR A 226 -33.05 -14.53 10.35
C THR A 226 -32.64 -13.52 11.42
N ALA A 227 -33.54 -13.36 12.39
CA ALA A 227 -33.39 -12.52 13.57
C ALA A 227 -32.44 -13.16 14.61
N ASP A 228 -31.95 -12.26 15.47
CA ASP A 228 -31.41 -12.46 16.81
C ASP A 228 -29.95 -12.96 16.96
N ASP A 229 -29.05 -11.95 17.14
CA ASP A 229 -28.15 -11.96 18.28
C ASP A 229 -27.78 -10.51 18.68
N VAL A 230 -28.39 -10.04 19.79
CA VAL A 230 -28.09 -8.74 20.40
C VAL A 230 -26.91 -8.93 21.34
N SER A 231 -25.72 -9.11 20.81
CA SER A 231 -24.49 -8.84 21.53
C SER A 231 -24.09 -7.39 21.30
N ALA A 232 -23.82 -6.66 22.38
CA ALA A 232 -23.44 -5.27 22.37
C ALA A 232 -22.24 -5.01 21.42
N ARG A 233 -22.52 -4.68 20.17
CA ARG A 233 -21.51 -4.23 19.21
C ARG A 233 -21.17 -2.80 19.55
N THR A 234 -19.92 -2.56 19.90
CA THR A 234 -19.32 -1.23 19.87
C THR A 234 -19.71 -0.56 18.55
N PRO A 235 -20.19 0.70 18.54
CA PRO A 235 -20.62 1.34 17.29
C PRO A 235 -19.41 1.41 16.34
N GLU A 236 -19.52 0.71 15.20
CA GLU A 236 -18.55 0.80 14.12
C GLU A 236 -18.45 2.26 13.67
N LYS A 237 -17.28 2.86 13.89
CA LYS A 237 -16.97 4.20 13.36
C LYS A 237 -16.83 4.07 11.83
N LYS A 238 -17.88 4.40 11.09
CA LYS A 238 -17.87 4.44 9.63
C LYS A 238 -17.28 5.76 9.17
N ALA A 239 -16.02 5.72 8.72
CA ALA A 239 -15.42 6.84 8.02
C ALA A 239 -15.68 6.72 6.51
N TYR A 240 -16.05 7.82 5.87
CA TYR A 240 -16.19 7.87 4.41
C TYR A 240 -14.83 8.25 3.81
N PHE A 241 -14.34 7.39 2.93
CA PHE A 241 -13.12 7.65 2.21
C PHE A 241 -13.41 7.94 0.74
N PHE A 242 -12.81 9.01 0.24
CA PHE A 242 -12.72 9.28 -1.17
C PHE A 242 -11.50 8.58 -1.72
N THR A 243 -11.67 7.87 -2.83
CA THR A 243 -10.59 7.15 -3.49
C THR A 243 -10.51 7.55 -4.95
N GLN A 244 -9.29 7.76 -5.45
CA GLN A 244 -9.03 8.02 -6.87
C GLN A 244 -8.00 7.00 -7.37
N GLY A 245 -8.09 6.63 -8.66
CA GLY A 245 -7.19 5.69 -9.28
C GLY A 245 -7.53 4.21 -9.07
N PHE A 246 -8.43 3.87 -8.16
CA PHE A 246 -8.87 2.51 -7.91
C PHE A 246 -10.06 2.14 -8.81
N ASN A 247 -9.97 1.01 -9.50
CA ASN A 247 -11.14 0.40 -10.13
C ASN A 247 -11.98 -0.38 -9.10
N ALA A 248 -13.10 -0.95 -9.52
CA ALA A 248 -14.00 -1.67 -8.62
C ALA A 248 -13.35 -2.84 -7.85
N ALA A 249 -12.38 -3.53 -8.47
CA ALA A 249 -11.65 -4.62 -7.81
C ALA A 249 -10.67 -4.09 -6.76
N GLY A 250 -9.90 -3.04 -7.11
CA GLY A 250 -8.99 -2.35 -6.19
C GLY A 250 -9.72 -1.79 -4.98
N LEU A 251 -10.91 -1.20 -5.18
CA LEU A 251 -11.75 -0.70 -4.10
C LEU A 251 -12.21 -1.80 -3.16
N ARG A 252 -12.72 -2.91 -3.69
CA ARG A 252 -13.13 -4.06 -2.86
C ARG A 252 -11.95 -4.61 -2.05
N TYR A 253 -10.80 -4.79 -2.70
CA TYR A 253 -9.60 -5.27 -2.01
C TYR A 253 -9.17 -4.34 -0.87
N LEU A 254 -9.10 -3.01 -1.12
CA LEU A 254 -8.78 -2.02 -0.10
C LEU A 254 -9.79 -2.06 1.05
N GLN A 255 -11.09 -2.13 0.74
CA GLN A 255 -12.17 -2.21 1.72
C GLN A 255 -12.05 -3.46 2.60
N ASP A 256 -11.82 -4.63 1.99
CA ASP A 256 -11.66 -5.90 2.73
C ASP A 256 -10.47 -5.82 3.68
N LYS A 257 -9.33 -5.30 3.21
CA LYS A 257 -8.11 -5.19 4.03
C LYS A 257 -8.25 -4.20 5.19
N LEU A 258 -8.89 -3.06 4.97
CA LEU A 258 -9.15 -2.08 6.02
C LEU A 258 -10.23 -2.54 7.01
N SER A 259 -11.23 -3.28 6.55
CA SER A 259 -12.26 -3.86 7.42
C SER A 259 -11.67 -4.87 8.42
N MET A 260 -10.63 -5.60 8.02
CA MET A 260 -9.89 -6.51 8.91
C MET A 260 -9.22 -5.77 10.08
N ASN A 261 -8.93 -4.48 9.92
CA ASN A 261 -8.37 -3.62 10.98
C ASN A 261 -9.45 -2.79 11.71
N GLY A 262 -10.72 -3.15 11.60
CA GLY A 262 -11.82 -2.46 12.26
C GLY A 262 -12.19 -1.11 11.65
N THR A 263 -11.64 -0.76 10.49
CA THR A 263 -11.95 0.46 9.76
C THR A 263 -12.98 0.18 8.67
N SER A 264 -14.23 0.62 8.89
CA SER A 264 -15.28 0.50 7.88
C SER A 264 -15.17 1.63 6.86
N LEU A 265 -14.91 1.28 5.59
CA LEU A 265 -14.87 2.23 4.48
C LEU A 265 -16.17 2.21 3.70
N LEU A 266 -16.66 3.40 3.36
CA LEU A 266 -17.60 3.57 2.25
C LEU A 266 -16.82 4.23 1.11
N PRO A 267 -16.37 3.46 0.11
CA PRO A 267 -15.65 4.04 -1.01
C PRO A 267 -16.63 4.85 -1.86
N LEU A 268 -16.39 6.14 -1.95
CA LEU A 268 -16.95 6.97 -3.00
C LEU A 268 -15.89 7.00 -4.11
N GLY A 269 -16.01 6.07 -5.05
CA GLY A 269 -15.11 5.98 -6.20
C GLY A 269 -15.41 7.13 -7.16
N GLY A 270 -14.43 8.00 -7.35
CA GLY A 270 -14.37 8.92 -8.47
C GLY A 270 -13.27 8.44 -9.43
N SER A 271 -13.62 8.04 -10.64
CA SER A 271 -12.66 7.92 -11.75
C SER A 271 -12.34 9.30 -12.35
N GLY A 272 -12.23 10.31 -11.49
CA GLY A 272 -11.85 11.65 -11.90
C GLY A 272 -10.37 11.67 -12.26
N ALA A 273 -10.04 12.18 -13.47
CA ALA A 273 -8.68 12.60 -13.77
C ALA A 273 -8.19 13.47 -12.62
N ALA A 274 -6.96 13.21 -12.17
CA ALA A 274 -6.28 14.08 -11.21
C ALA A 274 -6.54 15.53 -11.61
N THR A 275 -7.21 16.29 -10.75
CA THR A 275 -7.37 17.72 -10.96
C THR A 275 -5.99 18.28 -11.22
N LYS A 276 -5.86 19.14 -12.26
CA LYS A 276 -4.58 19.77 -12.56
C LYS A 276 -4.04 20.35 -11.27
N PRO A 277 -2.82 20.02 -10.84
CA PRO A 277 -2.29 20.50 -9.58
C PRO A 277 -2.40 22.03 -9.60
N HIS A 278 -3.18 22.58 -8.67
CA HIS A 278 -3.19 24.01 -8.45
C HIS A 278 -1.81 24.37 -7.93
N THR A 279 -1.05 25.11 -8.69
CA THR A 279 0.33 25.52 -8.38
C THR A 279 0.42 26.58 -7.28
N ARG A 280 -0.65 26.87 -6.57
CA ARG A 280 -0.68 27.86 -5.50
C ARG A 280 -0.59 27.19 -4.14
N TYR A 281 0.63 27.05 -3.63
CA TYR A 281 0.92 26.65 -2.24
C TYR A 281 0.53 27.74 -1.20
N ASP A 282 0.12 28.91 -1.64
CA ASP A 282 -0.23 30.09 -0.87
C ASP A 282 -1.74 30.38 -0.87
N ALA A 283 -2.56 29.39 -1.18
CA ALA A 283 -4.02 29.53 -1.09
C ALA A 283 -4.38 29.99 0.31
N ALA A 284 -4.96 31.19 0.39
CA ALA A 284 -5.48 31.74 1.63
C ALA A 284 -6.64 30.87 2.09
N LEU A 285 -6.34 29.87 2.91
CA LEU A 285 -7.34 28.95 3.47
C LEU A 285 -8.17 29.71 4.51
N ALA A 286 -9.47 29.64 4.39
CA ALA A 286 -10.42 30.33 5.30
C ALA A 286 -11.46 29.35 5.84
N GLY A 287 -12.08 29.70 6.97
CA GLY A 287 -13.23 28.97 7.52
C GLY A 287 -14.34 28.83 6.48
N GLY A 288 -14.93 27.65 6.34
CA GLY A 288 -15.94 27.33 5.35
C GLY A 288 -15.41 26.73 4.05
N GLN A 289 -14.10 26.82 3.75
CA GLN A 289 -13.51 26.20 2.58
C GLN A 289 -13.37 24.69 2.73
N PRO A 290 -13.44 23.92 1.62
CA PRO A 290 -13.21 22.49 1.63
C PRO A 290 -11.74 22.18 1.89
N ILE A 291 -11.47 21.10 2.59
CA ILE A 291 -10.14 20.60 2.92
C ILE A 291 -10.12 19.08 2.85
N GLY A 292 -9.00 18.49 2.48
CA GLY A 292 -8.78 17.05 2.46
C GLY A 292 -7.74 16.59 3.47
N VAL A 293 -7.92 15.36 3.95
CA VAL A 293 -6.92 14.58 4.67
C VAL A 293 -6.66 13.33 3.86
N ALA A 294 -5.42 13.09 3.44
CA ALA A 294 -5.09 11.94 2.63
C ALA A 294 -4.03 11.06 3.30
N LEU A 295 -4.25 9.74 3.18
CA LEU A 295 -3.31 8.69 3.58
C LEU A 295 -2.43 8.28 2.39
N VAL A 296 -2.97 8.34 1.19
CA VAL A 296 -2.29 8.05 -0.07
C VAL A 296 -2.53 9.21 -1.03
N TYR A 297 -1.48 9.61 -1.72
CA TYR A 297 -1.50 10.71 -2.68
C TYR A 297 -0.64 10.38 -3.91
N GLY A 298 -1.12 10.70 -5.11
CA GLY A 298 -0.45 10.42 -6.39
C GLY A 298 -1.40 9.87 -7.45
N ASP A 299 -0.96 8.87 -8.22
CA ASP A 299 -1.80 8.16 -9.20
C ASP A 299 -2.95 7.38 -8.54
N PHE A 300 -2.79 7.13 -7.25
CA PHE A 300 -3.82 6.62 -6.33
C PHE A 300 -3.97 7.59 -5.17
N SER A 301 -5.20 7.84 -4.76
CA SER A 301 -5.48 8.66 -3.57
C SER A 301 -6.50 7.96 -2.67
N VAL A 302 -6.26 8.05 -1.37
CA VAL A 302 -7.15 7.54 -0.32
C VAL A 302 -7.21 8.56 0.80
N GLY A 303 -8.39 9.08 1.11
CA GLY A 303 -8.53 10.09 2.16
C GLY A 303 -9.98 10.50 2.38
N ALA A 304 -10.18 11.57 3.13
CA ALA A 304 -11.48 12.16 3.39
C ALA A 304 -11.48 13.66 3.10
N THR A 305 -12.63 14.21 2.81
CA THR A 305 -12.82 15.65 2.64
C THR A 305 -13.85 16.19 3.64
N GLY A 306 -13.62 17.38 4.12
CA GLY A 306 -14.47 18.10 5.05
C GLY A 306 -14.37 19.59 4.82
N THR A 307 -14.52 20.36 5.89
CA THR A 307 -14.54 21.82 5.87
C THR A 307 -13.58 22.38 6.91
N VAL A 308 -12.93 23.47 6.58
CA VAL A 308 -12.07 24.25 7.48
C VAL A 308 -12.94 24.97 8.50
N THR A 309 -12.60 24.84 9.77
CA THR A 309 -13.27 25.55 10.86
C THR A 309 -12.62 26.91 11.14
N ALA A 310 -11.33 26.91 11.35
CA ALA A 310 -10.56 28.11 11.66
C ALA A 310 -9.12 28.00 11.16
N VAL A 311 -8.53 29.15 10.88
CA VAL A 311 -7.12 29.29 10.52
C VAL A 311 -6.51 30.40 11.40
N ASP A 312 -5.33 30.13 11.98
CA ASP A 312 -4.52 31.11 12.70
C ASP A 312 -3.07 31.04 12.21
N GLY A 313 -2.69 31.97 11.36
CA GLY A 313 -1.42 31.95 10.65
C GLY A 313 -1.29 30.69 9.78
N LYS A 314 -0.45 29.75 10.20
CA LYS A 314 -0.26 28.45 9.52
C LYS A 314 -1.05 27.29 10.13
N LYS A 315 -1.67 27.53 11.29
CA LYS A 315 -2.42 26.50 12.02
C LYS A 315 -3.84 26.40 11.49
N VAL A 316 -4.31 25.18 11.26
CA VAL A 316 -5.65 24.88 10.72
C VAL A 316 -6.40 24.00 11.70
N LEU A 317 -7.69 24.27 11.92
CA LEU A 317 -8.67 23.38 12.54
C LEU A 317 -9.73 23.02 11.52
N ALA A 318 -10.13 21.75 11.48
CA ALA A 318 -11.15 21.27 10.55
C ALA A 318 -11.93 20.06 11.10
N PHE A 319 -12.98 19.66 10.40
CA PHE A 319 -13.84 18.50 10.61
C PHE A 319 -14.74 18.57 11.83
N GLY A 320 -14.31 19.10 12.97
CA GLY A 320 -15.09 19.09 14.21
C GLY A 320 -15.25 17.70 14.86
N HIS A 321 -14.68 16.68 14.28
CA HIS A 321 -14.61 15.29 14.77
C HIS A 321 -13.36 14.61 14.24
N SER A 322 -13.05 13.43 14.76
CA SER A 322 -11.89 12.65 14.32
C SER A 322 -12.07 12.09 12.90
N PHE A 323 -10.97 11.90 12.20
CA PHE A 323 -10.88 11.14 10.95
C PHE A 323 -10.76 9.63 11.22
N LEU A 324 -9.64 9.21 11.83
CA LEU A 324 -9.40 7.83 12.27
C LEU A 324 -9.23 7.70 13.79
N HIS A 325 -9.24 8.83 14.50
CA HIS A 325 -9.05 8.93 15.95
C HIS A 325 -7.69 8.35 16.44
N LYS A 326 -6.63 8.60 15.68
CA LYS A 326 -5.30 8.06 15.97
C LYS A 326 -4.38 9.01 16.78
N GLY A 327 -4.91 10.15 17.22
CA GLY A 327 -4.20 11.08 18.10
C GLY A 327 -3.16 11.91 17.36
N ASN A 328 -1.87 11.81 17.75
CA ASN A 328 -0.79 12.42 16.99
C ASN A 328 -0.52 11.64 15.72
N VAL A 329 -0.67 12.27 14.56
CA VAL A 329 -0.59 11.67 13.23
C VAL A 329 0.34 12.44 12.31
N ASN A 330 0.58 11.88 11.12
CA ASN A 330 1.44 12.48 10.12
C ASN A 330 0.83 12.25 8.73
N TYR A 331 -0.34 12.88 8.47
CA TYR A 331 -1.08 12.69 7.23
C TYR A 331 -0.96 13.90 6.30
N PHE A 332 -1.24 13.71 5.01
CA PHE A 332 -1.29 14.80 4.06
C PHE A 332 -2.51 15.69 4.33
N MET A 333 -2.29 16.98 4.41
CA MET A 333 -3.34 17.99 4.35
C MET A 333 -3.39 18.49 2.91
N THR A 334 -4.56 18.41 2.28
CA THR A 334 -4.75 18.83 0.88
C THR A 334 -5.80 19.93 0.80
N ASP A 335 -5.76 20.74 -0.25
CA ASP A 335 -6.95 21.45 -0.69
C ASP A 335 -7.98 20.42 -1.20
N ALA A 336 -9.20 20.87 -1.44
CA ALA A 336 -10.23 20.02 -2.00
C ALA A 336 -11.12 20.82 -2.95
N GLU A 337 -11.58 20.19 -4.01
CA GLU A 337 -12.48 20.79 -5.01
C GLU A 337 -13.85 20.11 -4.92
N VAL A 338 -14.87 20.87 -4.58
CA VAL A 338 -16.24 20.34 -4.52
C VAL A 338 -16.74 20.09 -5.95
N VAL A 339 -17.17 18.87 -6.21
CA VAL A 339 -17.80 18.46 -7.48
C VAL A 339 -19.30 18.71 -7.47
N GLY A 340 -19.93 18.56 -6.31
CA GLY A 340 -21.35 18.75 -6.12
C GLY A 340 -21.85 18.04 -4.87
N THR A 341 -23.17 17.93 -4.77
CA THR A 341 -23.85 17.29 -3.65
C THR A 341 -24.83 16.21 -4.13
N ILE A 342 -24.95 15.16 -3.37
CA ILE A 342 -25.96 14.12 -3.55
C ILE A 342 -26.88 14.19 -2.34
N ALA A 343 -28.13 14.58 -2.56
CA ALA A 343 -29.14 14.58 -1.52
C ALA A 343 -29.55 13.13 -1.18
N GLY A 344 -29.68 12.82 0.10
CA GLY A 344 -30.18 11.55 0.60
C GLY A 344 -31.36 11.78 1.51
N GLN A 345 -32.21 10.78 1.72
CA GLN A 345 -33.38 10.92 2.62
C GLN A 345 -32.95 11.20 4.06
N SER A 346 -31.79 10.67 4.49
CA SER A 346 -31.25 10.88 5.83
C SER A 346 -29.74 11.17 5.85
N ASN A 347 -29.03 10.92 4.75
CA ASN A 347 -27.58 11.06 4.66
C ASN A 347 -27.16 11.50 3.25
N GLY A 348 -27.26 12.79 2.96
CA GLY A 348 -26.67 13.35 1.75
C GLY A 348 -25.14 13.49 1.89
N VAL A 349 -24.46 13.61 0.77
CA VAL A 349 -22.99 13.69 0.70
C VAL A 349 -22.56 14.86 -0.18
N LYS A 350 -21.59 15.63 0.31
CA LYS A 350 -20.81 16.59 -0.48
C LYS A 350 -19.66 15.83 -1.12
N ILE A 351 -19.67 15.71 -2.44
CA ILE A 351 -18.62 15.05 -3.21
C ILE A 351 -17.53 16.07 -3.52
N ALA A 352 -16.31 15.74 -3.16
CA ALA A 352 -15.14 16.57 -3.45
C ALA A 352 -13.94 15.73 -3.86
N ASN A 353 -13.14 16.24 -4.77
CA ASN A 353 -11.84 15.68 -5.15
C ASN A 353 -10.79 16.08 -4.13
N ILE A 354 -9.90 15.13 -3.78
CA ILE A 354 -8.67 15.43 -3.05
C ILE A 354 -7.74 16.18 -4.00
N GLY A 355 -7.34 17.38 -3.64
CA GLY A 355 -6.51 18.25 -4.47
C GLY A 355 -5.03 18.18 -4.12
N SER A 356 -4.32 19.31 -4.23
CA SER A 356 -2.89 19.40 -3.98
C SER A 356 -2.56 19.33 -2.49
N VAL A 357 -1.41 18.76 -2.15
CA VAL A 357 -0.89 18.77 -0.78
C VAL A 357 -0.47 20.19 -0.41
N ILE A 358 -1.09 20.76 0.62
CA ILE A 358 -0.87 22.13 1.12
C ILE A 358 -0.22 22.17 2.50
N GLY A 359 -0.18 21.04 3.20
CA GLY A 359 0.38 20.95 4.54
C GLY A 359 0.34 19.55 5.12
N ARG A 360 0.42 19.49 6.43
CA ARG A 360 0.41 18.26 7.24
C ARG A 360 -0.69 18.32 8.30
N VAL A 361 -1.49 17.27 8.42
CA VAL A 361 -2.34 17.02 9.59
C VAL A 361 -1.49 16.33 10.65
N ASN A 362 -1.42 16.92 11.84
CA ASN A 362 -0.61 16.43 12.95
C ASN A 362 -1.43 15.97 14.17
N GLN A 363 -2.70 16.32 14.26
CA GLN A 363 -3.61 15.81 15.29
C GLN A 363 -4.91 15.33 14.66
N ASP A 364 -5.34 14.16 15.11
CA ASP A 364 -6.60 13.51 14.73
C ASP A 364 -7.30 13.01 16.00
N ARG A 365 -8.11 13.88 16.59
CA ARG A 365 -8.73 13.69 17.89
C ARG A 365 -10.23 13.79 17.81
N GLU A 366 -10.91 13.39 18.87
CA GLU A 366 -12.37 13.37 18.94
C GLU A 366 -13.02 14.73 18.60
N THR A 367 -12.41 15.83 19.04
CA THR A 367 -12.93 17.19 18.81
C THR A 367 -12.59 17.78 17.45
N GLY A 368 -11.78 17.09 16.63
CA GLY A 368 -11.43 17.57 15.30
C GLY A 368 -10.03 17.13 14.84
N ILE A 369 -9.65 17.64 13.70
CA ILE A 369 -8.30 17.53 13.18
C ILE A 369 -7.60 18.90 13.25
N ALA A 370 -6.29 18.86 13.52
CA ALA A 370 -5.44 20.02 13.39
C ALA A 370 -4.28 19.76 12.44
N GLY A 371 -3.83 20.81 11.76
CA GLY A 371 -2.72 20.72 10.83
C GLY A 371 -1.95 22.01 10.68
N VAL A 372 -0.85 21.95 9.94
CA VAL A 372 0.07 23.07 9.72
C VAL A 372 0.33 23.23 8.22
N LEU A 373 -0.01 24.40 7.68
CA LEU A 373 0.23 24.79 6.29
C LEU A 373 1.74 24.91 6.01
N GLY A 374 2.14 24.44 4.81
CA GLY A 374 3.51 24.56 4.33
C GLY A 374 4.51 23.62 5.01
N THR A 375 4.05 22.70 5.86
CA THR A 375 4.82 21.56 6.36
C THR A 375 4.28 20.28 5.72
N PHE A 376 5.15 19.31 5.42
CA PHE A 376 4.73 18.10 4.75
C PHE A 376 4.95 16.87 5.63
N PRO A 377 4.09 15.84 5.53
CA PRO A 377 4.27 14.61 6.29
C PRO A 377 5.47 13.82 5.76
N THR A 378 6.03 12.99 6.64
CA THR A 378 6.86 11.88 6.19
C THR A 378 6.00 10.94 5.38
N ALA A 379 6.44 10.64 4.17
CA ALA A 379 5.73 9.79 3.26
C ALA A 379 6.67 8.76 2.62
N VAL A 380 6.13 7.58 2.39
CA VAL A 380 6.82 6.50 1.70
C VAL A 380 6.43 6.54 0.21
N PRO A 381 7.36 6.85 -0.69
CA PRO A 381 7.11 6.72 -2.11
C PRO A 381 7.02 5.24 -2.49
N VAL A 382 5.95 4.91 -3.21
CA VAL A 382 5.70 3.58 -3.77
C VAL A 382 5.63 3.71 -5.28
N GLN A 383 6.52 3.03 -5.97
CA GLN A 383 6.54 2.96 -7.43
C GLN A 383 6.14 1.57 -7.88
N ILE A 384 5.18 1.46 -8.77
CA ILE A 384 4.70 0.20 -9.31
C ILE A 384 4.83 0.22 -10.82
N HIS A 385 5.63 -0.69 -11.36
CA HIS A 385 5.76 -0.92 -12.77
C HIS A 385 5.04 -2.23 -13.13
N VAL A 386 4.06 -2.16 -14.01
CA VAL A 386 3.25 -3.29 -14.43
C VAL A 386 3.32 -3.44 -15.94
N LYS A 387 3.73 -4.61 -16.37
CA LYS A 387 3.74 -5.02 -17.77
C LYS A 387 2.76 -6.17 -17.99
N ASP A 388 1.84 -6.02 -18.91
CA ASP A 388 0.95 -7.08 -19.35
C ASP A 388 1.37 -7.54 -20.76
N ASN A 389 1.89 -8.77 -20.86
CA ASN A 389 2.39 -9.32 -22.10
C ASN A 389 1.27 -9.68 -23.09
N ALA A 390 0.07 -10.00 -22.60
CA ALA A 390 -1.07 -10.36 -23.43
C ALA A 390 -1.69 -9.11 -24.08
N LEU A 391 -1.77 -7.99 -23.36
CA LEU A 391 -2.32 -6.74 -23.85
C LEU A 391 -1.25 -5.82 -24.46
N GLY A 392 0.04 -6.13 -24.30
CA GLY A 392 1.14 -5.25 -24.72
C GLY A 392 1.19 -3.93 -23.97
N LYS A 393 0.58 -3.85 -22.79
CA LYS A 393 0.60 -2.66 -21.93
C LYS A 393 1.83 -2.67 -21.03
N ASP A 394 2.40 -1.48 -20.81
CA ASP A 394 3.59 -1.26 -19.98
C ASP A 394 3.44 0.10 -19.29
N GLU A 395 3.02 0.10 -18.03
CA GLU A 395 2.65 1.30 -17.30
C GLU A 395 3.38 1.38 -15.95
N THR A 396 3.69 2.62 -15.53
CA THR A 396 4.30 2.90 -14.24
C THR A 396 3.43 3.86 -13.46
N PHE A 397 3.17 3.51 -12.22
CA PHE A 397 2.37 4.31 -11.28
C PHE A 397 3.24 4.75 -10.11
N GLY A 398 2.96 5.95 -9.60
CA GLY A 398 3.57 6.51 -8.41
C GLY A 398 2.54 6.91 -7.36
N ALA A 399 2.79 6.54 -6.12
CA ALA A 399 2.01 6.98 -4.98
C ALA A 399 2.94 7.33 -3.81
N HIS A 400 2.50 8.25 -2.95
CA HIS A 400 3.12 8.56 -1.68
C HIS A 400 2.15 8.14 -0.58
N ILE A 401 2.59 7.30 0.34
CA ILE A 401 1.78 6.82 1.46
C ILE A 401 2.29 7.50 2.72
N ALA A 402 1.39 8.17 3.45
CA ALA A 402 1.71 8.74 4.75
C ALA A 402 2.20 7.63 5.69
N TYR A 403 3.31 7.88 6.41
CA TYR A 403 3.86 6.87 7.30
C TYR A 403 2.95 6.65 8.51
N ASP A 404 2.36 5.48 8.57
CA ASP A 404 1.58 4.94 9.68
C ASP A 404 1.85 3.43 9.73
N GLU A 405 2.39 2.92 10.85
CA GLU A 405 2.84 1.54 10.98
C GLU A 405 1.74 0.52 10.74
N GLU A 406 0.52 0.85 11.12
CA GLU A 406 -0.63 -0.04 10.96
C GLU A 406 -1.17 -0.04 9.52
N LEU A 407 -1.18 1.13 8.87
CA LEU A 407 -1.82 1.31 7.56
C LEU A 407 -0.85 1.12 6.38
N LEU A 408 0.44 1.38 6.57
CA LEU A 408 1.45 1.34 5.50
C LEU A 408 1.51 0.00 4.75
N PRO A 409 1.49 -1.18 5.44
CA PRO A 409 1.46 -2.47 4.74
C PRO A 409 0.22 -2.62 3.85
N ILE A 410 -0.96 -2.36 4.42
CA ILE A 410 -2.25 -2.49 3.75
C ILE A 410 -2.35 -1.57 2.54
N LEU A 411 -1.97 -0.30 2.71
CA LEU A 411 -2.04 0.69 1.65
C LEU A 411 -1.04 0.38 0.53
N SER A 412 0.19 -0.05 0.86
CA SER A 412 1.20 -0.46 -0.13
C SER A 412 0.71 -1.64 -0.99
N GLY A 413 0.18 -2.68 -0.35
CA GLY A 413 -0.38 -3.84 -1.05
C GLY A 413 -1.61 -3.48 -1.89
N SER A 414 -2.48 -2.60 -1.38
CA SER A 414 -3.70 -2.19 -2.09
C SER A 414 -3.41 -1.34 -3.33
N VAL A 415 -2.42 -0.44 -3.25
CA VAL A 415 -1.98 0.37 -4.40
C VAL A 415 -1.33 -0.54 -5.46
N ALA A 416 -0.47 -1.49 -5.04
CA ALA A 416 0.14 -2.44 -5.97
C ALA A 416 -0.91 -3.34 -6.66
N TYR A 417 -1.89 -3.85 -5.90
CA TYR A 417 -3.00 -4.62 -6.45
C TYR A 417 -3.84 -3.79 -7.44
N ALA A 418 -4.18 -2.55 -7.08
CA ALA A 418 -4.95 -1.66 -7.93
C ALA A 418 -4.21 -1.31 -9.24
N ALA A 419 -2.89 -1.11 -9.18
CA ALA A 419 -2.06 -0.88 -10.36
C ALA A 419 -2.09 -2.08 -11.32
N MET A 420 -1.93 -3.32 -10.80
CA MET A 420 -2.06 -4.52 -11.62
C MET A 420 -3.42 -4.61 -12.30
N ASN A 421 -4.51 -4.39 -11.57
CA ASN A 421 -5.86 -4.45 -12.12
C ASN A 421 -6.17 -3.34 -13.15
N ARG A 422 -5.54 -2.17 -13.04
CA ARG A 422 -5.71 -1.11 -14.05
C ARG A 422 -5.07 -1.48 -15.38
N VAL A 423 -3.94 -2.19 -15.35
CA VAL A 423 -3.21 -2.59 -16.56
C VAL A 423 -3.84 -3.81 -17.21
N SER A 424 -4.14 -4.85 -16.42
CA SER A 424 -4.74 -6.09 -16.94
C SER A 424 -6.20 -5.93 -17.35
N ASP A 425 -6.92 -4.98 -16.73
CA ASP A 425 -8.35 -4.72 -16.95
C ASP A 425 -9.22 -5.99 -16.90
N THR A 426 -8.77 -7.01 -16.16
CA THR A 426 -9.45 -8.30 -16.03
C THR A 426 -9.17 -8.93 -14.67
N ILE A 427 -10.12 -9.72 -14.20
CA ILE A 427 -9.96 -10.65 -13.09
C ILE A 427 -10.17 -12.04 -13.65
N GLY A 428 -9.18 -12.91 -13.54
CA GLY A 428 -9.26 -14.25 -14.12
C GLY A 428 -7.97 -15.04 -14.00
N SER A 429 -7.94 -16.16 -14.74
CA SER A 429 -6.79 -17.04 -14.78
C SER A 429 -5.58 -16.33 -15.41
N SER A 430 -4.53 -16.15 -14.65
CA SER A 430 -3.29 -15.53 -15.13
C SER A 430 -2.08 -15.91 -14.27
N THR A 431 -0.90 -15.64 -14.82
CA THR A 431 0.40 -15.82 -14.14
C THR A 431 1.04 -14.45 -13.91
N ALA A 432 1.62 -14.23 -12.73
CA ALA A 432 2.35 -13.02 -12.39
C ALA A 432 3.78 -13.35 -11.96
N ARG A 433 4.77 -12.63 -12.50
CA ARG A 433 6.13 -12.55 -11.97
C ARG A 433 6.26 -11.25 -11.23
N VAL A 434 6.59 -11.32 -9.96
CA VAL A 434 6.71 -10.16 -9.08
C VAL A 434 8.13 -10.05 -8.57
N ARG A 435 8.66 -8.84 -8.62
CA ARG A 435 9.85 -8.43 -7.92
C ARG A 435 9.53 -7.18 -7.14
N PHE A 436 9.84 -7.16 -5.84
CA PHE A 436 9.76 -5.92 -5.10
C PHE A 436 11.02 -5.68 -4.27
N THR A 437 11.26 -4.41 -4.01
CA THR A 437 12.35 -3.95 -3.14
C THR A 437 11.81 -2.95 -2.14
N VAL A 438 12.30 -3.03 -0.91
CA VAL A 438 12.02 -2.07 0.16
C VAL A 438 13.34 -1.57 0.71
N ARG A 439 13.52 -0.25 0.72
CA ARG A 439 14.67 0.39 1.34
C ARG A 439 14.32 0.72 2.79
N THR A 440 15.05 0.10 3.74
CA THR A 440 14.73 0.18 5.17
C THR A 440 15.97 -0.07 6.03
N ASN A 441 15.99 0.51 7.23
CA ASN A 441 17.00 0.22 8.25
C ASN A 441 16.78 -1.13 8.96
N ALA A 442 15.61 -1.76 8.79
CA ALA A 442 15.26 -3.04 9.42
C ALA A 442 15.96 -4.24 8.78
N TYR A 443 16.63 -4.07 7.64
CA TYR A 443 17.32 -5.14 6.91
C TYR A 443 18.80 -4.82 6.70
N GLU A 444 19.64 -5.82 6.90
CA GLU A 444 21.09 -5.69 6.72
C GLU A 444 21.44 -5.24 5.29
N GLY A 445 22.28 -4.21 5.17
CA GLY A 445 22.59 -3.58 3.88
C GLY A 445 21.52 -2.59 3.37
N GLY A 446 20.44 -2.38 4.11
CA GLY A 446 19.46 -1.32 3.84
C GLY A 446 18.49 -1.56 2.68
N LEU A 447 18.60 -2.69 1.97
CA LEU A 447 17.75 -3.01 0.82
C LEU A 447 17.24 -4.44 0.90
N PHE A 448 15.99 -4.60 1.23
CA PHE A 448 15.28 -5.87 1.12
C PHE A 448 14.80 -6.08 -0.32
N GLU A 449 15.04 -7.27 -0.88
CA GLU A 449 14.55 -7.67 -2.21
C GLU A 449 13.91 -9.04 -2.14
N ARG A 450 12.75 -9.19 -2.79
CA ARG A 450 12.07 -10.47 -2.97
C ARG A 450 11.55 -10.62 -4.39
N ARG A 451 11.64 -11.84 -4.93
CA ARG A 451 11.08 -12.22 -6.23
C ARG A 451 10.28 -13.48 -6.05
N ASN A 452 9.16 -13.57 -6.77
CA ASN A 452 8.39 -14.81 -6.84
C ASN A 452 7.54 -14.85 -8.12
N MET A 453 7.01 -16.02 -8.42
CA MET A 453 6.10 -16.28 -9.54
C MET A 453 4.81 -16.88 -9.00
N TYR A 454 3.68 -16.39 -9.44
CA TYR A 454 2.36 -16.81 -8.97
C TYR A 454 1.46 -17.19 -10.13
N TYR A 455 0.58 -18.15 -9.91
CA TYR A 455 -0.54 -18.47 -10.78
C TYR A 455 -1.82 -18.53 -9.95
N SER A 456 -2.89 -17.96 -10.48
CA SER A 456 -4.23 -18.13 -9.91
C SER A 456 -5.23 -18.38 -11.05
N ALA A 457 -6.19 -19.25 -10.81
CA ALA A 457 -7.31 -19.46 -11.72
C ALA A 457 -8.40 -18.38 -11.58
N ALA A 458 -8.37 -17.61 -10.49
CA ALA A 458 -9.36 -16.58 -10.15
C ALA A 458 -8.81 -15.16 -10.23
N ASP A 459 -7.83 -14.84 -9.37
CA ASP A 459 -7.26 -13.51 -9.26
C ASP A 459 -5.80 -13.62 -8.81
N VAL A 460 -4.88 -13.45 -9.74
CA VAL A 460 -3.45 -13.54 -9.43
C VAL A 460 -2.96 -12.33 -8.64
N GLY A 461 -3.57 -11.17 -8.82
CA GLY A 461 -3.17 -9.93 -8.16
C GLY A 461 -3.24 -10.04 -6.65
N GLN A 462 -4.27 -10.71 -6.10
CA GLN A 462 -4.43 -10.88 -4.65
C GLN A 462 -3.29 -11.67 -4.01
N ILE A 463 -2.85 -12.75 -4.67
CA ILE A 463 -1.73 -13.57 -4.14
C ILE A 463 -0.37 -12.94 -4.44
N ALA A 464 -0.26 -12.19 -5.51
CA ALA A 464 0.97 -11.54 -5.95
C ALA A 464 1.49 -10.47 -4.98
N VAL A 465 0.59 -9.84 -4.20
CA VAL A 465 0.95 -8.82 -3.21
C VAL A 465 1.15 -9.36 -1.80
N THR A 466 0.93 -10.65 -1.55
CA THR A 466 0.97 -11.21 -0.18
C THR A 466 2.34 -11.10 0.48
N GLU A 467 3.41 -11.41 -0.25
CA GLU A 467 4.78 -11.32 0.29
C GLU A 467 5.20 -9.85 0.50
N LEU A 468 4.70 -8.90 -0.30
CA LEU A 468 4.91 -7.47 -0.05
C LEU A 468 4.24 -7.04 1.25
N LEU A 469 2.96 -7.42 1.46
CA LEU A 469 2.24 -7.16 2.71
C LEU A 469 2.99 -7.76 3.92
N GLN A 470 3.46 -9.01 3.80
CA GLN A 470 4.21 -9.68 4.86
C GLN A 470 5.52 -8.97 5.18
N ALA A 471 6.32 -8.61 4.17
CA ALA A 471 7.57 -7.88 4.35
C ALA A 471 7.34 -6.52 5.01
N MET A 472 6.37 -5.75 4.52
CA MET A 472 6.02 -4.45 5.09
C MET A 472 5.53 -4.59 6.54
N SER A 473 4.70 -5.59 6.85
CA SER A 473 4.24 -5.84 8.21
C SER A 473 5.40 -6.20 9.15
N LEU A 474 6.35 -7.03 8.72
CA LEU A 474 7.54 -7.35 9.51
C LEU A 474 8.39 -6.11 9.77
N ILE A 475 8.56 -5.23 8.78
CA ILE A 475 9.35 -4.02 8.91
C ILE A 475 8.73 -3.06 9.92
N VAL A 476 7.43 -2.75 9.79
CA VAL A 476 6.77 -1.75 10.64
C VAL A 476 6.46 -2.28 12.05
N SER A 477 6.35 -3.60 12.23
CA SER A 477 6.15 -4.23 13.55
C SER A 477 7.46 -4.50 14.30
N ASN A 478 8.57 -3.90 13.88
CA ASN A 478 9.88 -4.09 14.50
C ASN A 478 9.88 -3.61 15.96
N VAL A 479 10.07 -4.56 16.89
CA VAL A 479 10.09 -4.27 18.33
C VAL A 479 11.47 -3.87 18.85
N GLU A 480 12.51 -3.98 18.02
CA GLU A 480 13.89 -3.73 18.42
C GLU A 480 14.28 -2.27 18.23
N GLN A 481 13.74 -1.65 17.19
CA GLN A 481 13.99 -0.25 16.84
C GLN A 481 12.86 0.30 15.96
N GLU A 482 12.71 1.60 15.94
CA GLU A 482 11.85 2.27 14.96
C GLU A 482 12.38 2.01 13.55
N SER A 483 11.49 1.54 12.66
CA SER A 483 11.87 1.19 11.29
C SER A 483 11.52 2.30 10.33
N ASP A 484 12.56 2.76 9.61
CA ASP A 484 12.38 3.66 8.47
C ASP A 484 12.04 2.84 7.21
N VAL A 485 11.03 3.27 6.49
CA VAL A 485 10.77 2.81 5.12
C VAL A 485 11.01 3.99 4.18
N ILE A 486 12.08 3.91 3.42
CA ILE A 486 12.52 5.00 2.56
C ILE A 486 11.75 5.00 1.24
N ASP A 487 11.64 3.85 0.60
CA ASP A 487 10.82 3.63 -0.59
C ASP A 487 10.44 2.16 -0.78
N VAL A 488 9.43 1.95 -1.61
CA VAL A 488 8.96 0.65 -2.09
C VAL A 488 8.90 0.67 -3.60
N ASN A 489 9.53 -0.31 -4.26
CA ASN A 489 9.41 -0.48 -5.71
C ASN A 489 8.87 -1.87 -6.00
N VAL A 490 7.87 -1.95 -6.86
CA VAL A 490 7.21 -3.19 -7.27
C VAL A 490 7.26 -3.29 -8.78
N GLU A 491 7.80 -4.39 -9.29
CA GLU A 491 7.82 -4.74 -10.72
C GLU A 491 6.96 -5.97 -10.90
N VAL A 492 5.98 -5.89 -11.80
CA VAL A 492 5.05 -6.99 -12.09
C VAL A 492 5.01 -7.24 -13.57
N GLU A 493 5.18 -8.49 -13.96
CA GLU A 493 4.97 -8.96 -15.32
C GLU A 493 3.80 -9.95 -15.31
N LEU A 494 2.74 -9.64 -16.07
CA LEU A 494 1.51 -10.43 -16.17
C LEU A 494 1.48 -11.17 -17.50
N ASP A 495 1.10 -12.45 -17.43
CA ASP A 495 0.84 -13.31 -18.58
C ASP A 495 -0.57 -13.90 -18.45
N GLY A 496 -1.40 -13.78 -19.50
CA GLY A 496 -2.73 -14.38 -19.54
C GLY A 496 -2.73 -15.91 -19.56
N ASP A 497 -1.58 -16.51 -19.88
CA ASP A 497 -1.42 -17.96 -19.95
C ASP A 497 -1.14 -18.58 -18.58
N ARG A 498 -1.65 -19.80 -18.38
CA ARG A 498 -1.29 -20.63 -17.24
C ARG A 498 0.10 -21.20 -17.41
N GLN A 499 1.08 -20.65 -16.69
CA GLN A 499 2.46 -21.10 -16.67
C GLN A 499 2.72 -21.95 -15.41
N THR A 500 2.15 -23.15 -15.36
CA THR A 500 2.33 -24.09 -14.25
C THR A 500 2.84 -25.42 -14.80
N ALA A 501 3.49 -26.21 -13.93
CA ALA A 501 3.92 -27.56 -14.25
C ALA A 501 3.74 -28.52 -13.07
N LEU A 502 3.47 -29.78 -13.41
CA LEU A 502 3.45 -30.89 -12.46
C LEU A 502 4.79 -31.63 -12.49
N LEU A 503 5.30 -31.99 -11.34
CA LEU A 503 6.37 -32.99 -11.21
C LEU A 503 5.78 -34.36 -11.47
N VAL A 504 6.31 -35.08 -12.46
CA VAL A 504 5.83 -36.40 -12.88
C VAL A 504 6.66 -37.52 -12.22
N SER A 505 7.99 -37.37 -12.26
CA SER A 505 8.92 -38.31 -11.65
C SER A 505 10.27 -37.67 -11.40
N ALA A 506 11.02 -38.20 -10.43
CA ALA A 506 12.43 -37.87 -10.23
C ALA A 506 13.21 -39.17 -9.97
N THR A 507 14.11 -39.50 -10.86
CA THR A 507 14.91 -40.73 -10.77
C THR A 507 16.36 -40.36 -10.54
N PRO A 508 16.98 -40.78 -9.43
CA PRO A 508 18.38 -40.53 -9.17
C PRO A 508 19.28 -41.35 -10.12
N ASP A 509 20.42 -40.82 -10.49
CA ASP A 509 21.44 -41.51 -11.29
C ASP A 509 22.10 -42.68 -10.51
N LYS A 510 22.05 -42.63 -9.19
CA LYS A 510 22.49 -43.68 -8.27
C LYS A 510 21.59 -43.73 -7.04
N THR A 511 21.30 -44.93 -6.57
CA THR A 511 20.41 -45.16 -5.41
C THR A 511 21.15 -45.34 -4.08
N THR A 512 22.46 -45.63 -4.13
CA THR A 512 23.32 -45.77 -2.97
C THR A 512 24.38 -44.69 -2.99
N VAL A 513 24.53 -43.98 -1.89
CA VAL A 513 25.34 -42.75 -1.79
C VAL A 513 26.05 -42.66 -0.42
N LYS A 514 27.05 -41.81 -0.34
CA LYS A 514 27.73 -41.44 0.92
C LYS A 514 27.36 -40.02 1.34
N PRO A 515 27.48 -39.70 2.66
CA PRO A 515 27.34 -38.34 3.13
C PRO A 515 28.32 -37.39 2.40
N GLY A 516 27.80 -36.24 1.90
CA GLY A 516 28.56 -35.26 1.12
C GLY A 516 28.63 -35.55 -0.38
N GLU A 517 28.12 -36.69 -0.83
CA GLU A 517 28.12 -37.06 -2.27
C GLU A 517 27.01 -36.35 -3.03
N THR A 518 27.27 -36.01 -4.30
CA THR A 518 26.27 -35.41 -5.18
C THR A 518 25.55 -36.48 -6.03
N VAL A 519 24.24 -36.38 -6.07
CA VAL A 519 23.33 -37.22 -6.87
C VAL A 519 22.58 -36.35 -7.85
N THR A 520 22.50 -36.79 -9.10
CA THR A 520 21.73 -36.08 -10.13
C THR A 520 20.36 -36.73 -10.32
N PHE A 521 19.30 -36.00 -10.05
CA PHE A 521 17.94 -36.45 -10.31
C PHE A 521 17.51 -36.07 -11.72
N ARG A 522 17.15 -37.05 -12.54
CA ARG A 522 16.39 -36.85 -13.78
C ARG A 522 14.95 -36.61 -13.41
N THR A 523 14.56 -35.34 -13.38
CA THR A 523 13.23 -34.91 -12.98
C THR A 523 12.40 -34.61 -14.21
N LYS A 524 11.30 -35.32 -14.39
CA LYS A 524 10.32 -35.05 -15.44
C LYS A 524 9.27 -34.09 -14.92
N ILE A 525 9.07 -33.01 -15.65
CA ILE A 525 7.99 -32.07 -15.43
C ILE A 525 7.02 -32.11 -16.62
N ARG A 526 5.75 -31.85 -16.36
CA ARG A 526 4.73 -31.69 -17.37
C ARG A 526 4.12 -30.29 -17.27
N PRO A 527 4.56 -29.36 -18.12
CA PRO A 527 3.93 -28.04 -18.19
C PRO A 527 2.46 -28.18 -18.65
N TYR A 528 1.62 -27.25 -18.21
CA TYR A 528 0.20 -27.26 -18.52
C TYR A 528 -0.05 -27.28 -20.03
N ARG A 529 -0.72 -28.33 -20.53
CA ARG A 529 -1.05 -28.55 -21.94
C ARG A 529 0.17 -28.62 -22.89
N LYS A 530 1.37 -28.95 -22.37
CA LYS A 530 2.61 -29.12 -23.15
C LYS A 530 3.17 -30.53 -22.99
N ALA A 531 4.15 -30.87 -23.83
CA ALA A 531 4.90 -32.11 -23.70
C ALA A 531 5.75 -32.15 -22.43
N GLU A 532 6.06 -33.35 -21.94
CA GLU A 532 6.97 -33.54 -20.81
C GLU A 532 8.38 -33.05 -21.14
N GLU A 533 8.97 -32.39 -20.20
CA GLU A 533 10.36 -31.94 -20.21
C GLU A 533 11.17 -32.67 -19.12
N THR A 534 12.43 -32.96 -19.41
CA THR A 534 13.33 -33.62 -18.44
C THR A 534 14.41 -32.66 -18.03
N LEU A 535 14.53 -32.46 -16.71
CA LEU A 535 15.51 -31.62 -16.08
C LEU A 535 16.52 -32.50 -15.31
N SER A 536 17.80 -32.09 -15.30
CA SER A 536 18.83 -32.75 -14.50
C SER A 536 19.14 -31.84 -13.31
N ILE A 537 18.72 -32.27 -12.11
CA ILE A 537 18.81 -31.47 -10.89
C ILE A 537 19.83 -32.11 -9.95
N PRO A 538 20.97 -31.48 -9.65
CA PRO A 538 21.93 -31.99 -8.69
C PRO A 538 21.42 -31.83 -7.27
N TYR A 539 21.65 -32.83 -6.43
CA TYR A 539 21.38 -32.79 -5.00
C TYR A 539 22.60 -33.28 -4.23
N GLN A 540 23.10 -32.46 -3.33
CA GLN A 540 24.21 -32.83 -2.45
C GLN A 540 23.65 -33.44 -1.17
N VAL A 541 23.98 -34.72 -0.90
CA VAL A 541 23.63 -35.36 0.34
C VAL A 541 24.31 -34.65 1.50
N PRO A 542 23.59 -34.23 2.56
CA PRO A 542 24.21 -33.55 3.70
C PRO A 542 25.37 -34.39 4.28
N LYS A 543 26.48 -33.76 4.59
CA LYS A 543 27.63 -34.43 5.22
C LYS A 543 27.30 -35.05 6.56
N THR A 544 26.31 -34.48 7.23
CA THR A 544 25.76 -34.93 8.52
C THR A 544 24.75 -36.07 8.41
N GLN A 545 24.38 -36.45 7.18
CA GLN A 545 23.34 -37.45 6.94
C GLN A 545 23.76 -38.81 7.52
N PRO A 546 22.95 -39.40 8.43
CA PRO A 546 23.25 -40.74 8.99
C PRO A 546 23.05 -41.84 7.95
N ALA A 547 23.77 -42.94 8.11
CA ALA A 547 23.52 -44.15 7.30
C ALA A 547 22.11 -44.66 7.48
N GLY A 548 21.46 -45.08 6.38
CA GLY A 548 20.09 -45.56 6.36
C GLY A 548 19.34 -45.08 5.10
N THR A 549 18.02 -45.11 5.17
CA THR A 549 17.18 -44.63 4.09
C THR A 549 16.96 -43.10 4.27
N LEU A 550 17.38 -42.33 3.26
CA LEU A 550 17.10 -40.91 3.16
C LEU A 550 15.85 -40.74 2.32
N HIS A 551 14.79 -40.20 2.94
CA HIS A 551 13.56 -39.80 2.25
C HIS A 551 13.73 -38.37 1.76
N LEU A 552 13.35 -38.11 0.52
CA LEU A 552 13.48 -36.79 -0.13
C LEU A 552 12.13 -36.37 -0.68
N ASP A 553 11.82 -35.12 -0.45
CA ASP A 553 10.71 -34.43 -1.09
C ASP A 553 11.23 -33.55 -2.23
N ILE A 554 10.71 -33.76 -3.44
CA ILE A 554 10.98 -32.92 -4.60
C ILE A 554 9.72 -32.13 -4.84
N ARG A 555 9.80 -30.80 -4.72
CA ARG A 555 8.63 -29.92 -4.69
C ARG A 555 8.92 -28.52 -5.25
N GLY A 556 7.85 -27.76 -5.50
CA GLY A 556 7.96 -26.33 -5.73
C GLY A 556 8.42 -25.58 -4.47
N GLY A 557 9.13 -24.48 -4.62
CA GLY A 557 9.64 -23.70 -3.49
C GLY A 557 8.53 -23.12 -2.61
N GLY A 558 7.39 -22.73 -3.20
CA GLY A 558 6.21 -22.25 -2.47
C GLY A 558 5.38 -23.35 -1.80
N PHE A 559 5.66 -24.62 -2.09
CA PHE A 559 4.98 -25.73 -1.46
C PHE A 559 5.69 -26.08 -0.16
N VAL A 560 5.24 -25.48 0.94
CA VAL A 560 5.72 -25.82 2.28
C VAL A 560 4.98 -27.08 2.73
N PRO A 561 5.67 -28.21 3.02
CA PRO A 561 5.03 -29.36 3.64
C PRO A 561 4.36 -28.89 4.92
N VAL A 562 3.09 -29.30 5.13
CA VAL A 562 2.36 -28.94 6.36
C VAL A 562 3.16 -29.45 7.54
N ASN A 563 3.76 -28.52 8.29
CA ASN A 563 4.47 -28.86 9.52
C ASN A 563 3.41 -29.36 10.49
N PRO A 564 3.57 -30.57 11.09
CA PRO A 564 2.67 -31.06 12.13
C PRO A 564 2.42 -30.04 13.25
N LEU A 565 3.41 -29.19 13.55
CA LEU A 565 3.29 -28.08 14.52
C LEU A 565 2.24 -27.03 14.10
N MET A 566 2.07 -26.74 12.79
CA MET A 566 0.99 -25.87 12.30
C MET A 566 -0.40 -26.51 12.48
N LEU A 567 -0.50 -27.84 12.34
CA LEU A 567 -1.75 -28.57 12.62
C LEU A 567 -2.11 -28.52 14.11
N PHE A 568 -1.11 -28.58 15.00
CA PHE A 568 -1.33 -28.43 16.44
C PHE A 568 -1.74 -27.00 16.81
N ALA A 569 -1.13 -25.97 16.18
CA ALA A 569 -1.53 -24.57 16.38
C ALA A 569 -2.97 -24.30 15.87
N GLN A 570 -3.38 -24.87 14.73
CA GLN A 570 -4.76 -24.81 14.24
C GLN A 570 -5.74 -25.57 15.14
N ALA A 571 -5.29 -26.60 15.86
CA ALA A 571 -6.08 -27.34 16.84
C ALA A 571 -6.11 -26.67 18.23
N GLY A 572 -5.55 -25.46 18.37
CA GLY A 572 -5.52 -24.72 19.64
C GLY A 572 -4.55 -25.29 20.67
N ILE A 573 -3.61 -26.15 20.26
CA ILE A 573 -2.56 -26.68 21.11
C ILE A 573 -1.37 -25.73 20.98
N GLU A 574 -1.13 -24.92 22.02
CA GLU A 574 0.07 -24.10 22.14
C GLU A 574 1.30 -25.01 22.22
N VAL A 575 2.05 -25.10 21.13
CA VAL A 575 3.41 -25.66 21.17
C VAL A 575 4.34 -24.49 21.46
N PRO A 576 5.07 -24.50 22.57
CA PRO A 576 6.05 -23.45 22.84
C PRO A 576 7.18 -23.58 21.82
N ASP A 577 7.17 -22.75 20.78
CA ASP A 577 8.34 -22.57 19.92
C ASP A 577 9.15 -21.41 20.51
N ASP A 578 9.99 -21.76 21.47
CA ASP A 578 10.87 -20.78 22.12
C ASP A 578 11.88 -20.16 21.13
N GLU A 579 12.19 -20.82 20.00
CA GLU A 579 13.11 -20.29 18.99
C GLU A 579 12.49 -19.13 18.18
N GLU A 580 11.18 -19.13 17.90
CA GLU A 580 10.54 -18.01 17.16
C GLU A 580 10.49 -16.71 17.98
N LYS A 581 10.44 -16.81 19.30
CA LYS A 581 10.38 -15.62 20.20
C LYS A 581 11.67 -14.79 20.20
N PHE A 582 12.79 -15.37 19.77
CA PHE A 582 14.11 -14.74 19.83
C PHE A 582 14.66 -14.27 18.47
N LYS A 583 13.89 -14.48 17.37
CA LYS A 583 14.33 -14.03 16.05
C LYS A 583 14.15 -12.51 15.88
N SER A 584 15.23 -11.85 15.49
CA SER A 584 15.17 -10.43 15.15
C SER A 584 14.30 -10.18 13.91
N THR A 585 13.81 -8.95 13.74
CA THR A 585 13.12 -8.53 12.51
C THR A 585 14.00 -8.74 11.27
N GLY A 586 15.30 -8.44 11.38
CA GLY A 586 16.28 -8.70 10.32
C GLY A 586 16.40 -10.18 9.94
N ASP A 587 16.34 -11.10 10.93
CA ASP A 587 16.37 -12.53 10.68
C ASP A 587 15.09 -13.03 10.00
N ARG A 588 13.93 -12.57 10.43
CA ARG A 588 12.63 -12.89 9.79
C ARG A 588 12.56 -12.39 8.34
N LEU A 589 13.08 -11.20 8.08
CA LEU A 589 13.18 -10.66 6.72
C LEU A 589 14.18 -11.47 5.87
N ARG A 590 15.29 -11.93 6.45
CA ARG A 590 16.26 -12.80 5.77
C ARG A 590 15.60 -14.15 5.43
N GLU A 591 14.88 -14.75 6.35
CA GLU A 591 14.10 -15.96 6.09
C GLU A 591 13.10 -15.77 4.96
N LEU A 592 12.36 -14.66 4.94
CA LEU A 592 11.44 -14.33 3.85
C LEU A 592 12.18 -14.16 2.51
N ALA A 593 13.35 -13.49 2.51
CA ALA A 593 14.16 -13.32 1.31
C ALA A 593 14.70 -14.66 0.76
N GLU A 594 15.04 -15.59 1.66
CA GLU A 594 15.58 -16.91 1.34
C GLU A 594 14.51 -17.97 1.09
N LEU A 595 13.26 -17.69 1.40
CA LEU A 595 12.14 -18.61 1.15
C LEU A 595 12.12 -19.01 -0.32
N GLY A 596 11.90 -20.29 -0.60
CA GLY A 596 11.84 -20.81 -1.97
C GLY A 596 10.78 -20.09 -2.82
N GLN A 597 11.10 -19.84 -4.08
CA GLN A 597 10.14 -19.26 -5.03
C GLN A 597 9.23 -20.36 -5.60
N ASN A 598 8.00 -20.02 -5.95
CA ASN A 598 7.02 -21.00 -6.47
C ASN A 598 7.49 -21.70 -7.76
N ASN A 599 8.40 -21.09 -8.51
CA ASN A 599 9.01 -21.62 -9.72
C ASN A 599 10.39 -22.27 -9.50
N GLU A 600 10.85 -22.39 -8.25
CA GLU A 600 12.00 -23.22 -7.89
C GLU A 600 11.58 -24.67 -7.74
N ILE A 601 12.47 -25.60 -8.12
CA ILE A 601 12.35 -27.01 -7.77
C ILE A 601 13.37 -27.29 -6.66
N ILE A 602 12.85 -27.63 -5.50
CA ILE A 602 13.63 -27.89 -4.29
C ILE A 602 13.63 -29.39 -4.03
N ILE A 603 14.81 -29.94 -3.76
CA ILE A 603 14.97 -31.31 -3.23
C ILE A 603 15.42 -31.15 -1.77
N ALA A 604 14.63 -31.62 -0.85
CA ALA A 604 14.89 -31.49 0.58
C ALA A 604 14.62 -32.80 1.32
N PRO A 605 15.24 -33.03 2.48
CA PRO A 605 14.86 -34.16 3.34
C PRO A 605 13.36 -34.09 3.65
N GLY A 606 12.64 -35.16 3.36
CA GLY A 606 11.23 -35.30 3.63
C GLY A 606 10.94 -35.82 5.04
N ALA A 607 9.65 -35.82 5.40
CA ALA A 607 9.21 -36.36 6.68
C ALA A 607 9.55 -37.86 6.78
N VAL A 608 10.25 -38.22 7.82
CA VAL A 608 10.54 -39.63 8.11
C VAL A 608 9.29 -40.27 8.71
N PRO A 609 8.74 -41.34 8.11
CA PRO A 609 7.59 -42.04 8.71
C PRO A 609 7.85 -42.39 10.17
N ALA A 610 6.81 -42.29 11.01
CA ALA A 610 6.94 -42.63 12.43
C ALA A 610 7.50 -44.07 12.59
N PRO A 611 8.39 -44.33 13.57
CA PRO A 611 8.93 -45.67 13.78
C PRO A 611 7.80 -46.61 14.17
N THR A 612 7.69 -47.78 13.50
CA THR A 612 6.65 -48.77 13.70
C THR A 612 6.98 -49.75 14.79
N SER A 613 8.22 -49.74 15.32
CA SER A 613 8.66 -50.64 16.39
C SER A 613 9.70 -49.97 17.29
N GLU A 614 9.77 -50.48 18.56
CA GLU A 614 10.77 -50.04 19.55
C GLU A 614 12.22 -50.27 19.07
N LYS A 615 12.43 -51.34 18.30
CA LYS A 615 13.73 -51.68 17.72
C LYS A 615 14.15 -50.63 16.66
N GLU A 616 13.20 -50.20 15.87
CA GLU A 616 13.42 -49.16 14.85
C GLU A 616 13.68 -47.80 15.51
N MET A 617 12.92 -47.48 16.58
CA MET A 617 13.13 -46.25 17.35
C MET A 617 14.54 -46.19 17.96
N LYS A 618 14.99 -47.30 18.61
CA LYS A 618 16.35 -47.40 19.18
C LYS A 618 17.45 -47.28 18.09
N LYS A 619 17.19 -47.86 16.93
CA LYS A 619 18.13 -47.72 15.76
C LYS A 619 18.21 -46.30 15.28
N ARG A 620 17.09 -45.60 15.17
CA ARG A 620 17.03 -44.18 14.74
C ARG A 620 17.67 -43.24 15.76
N MET A 621 17.43 -43.47 17.07
CA MET A 621 18.08 -42.69 18.14
C MET A 621 19.61 -42.83 18.08
N LYS A 622 20.13 -44.04 17.91
CA LYS A 622 21.59 -44.26 17.79
C LYS A 622 22.20 -43.66 16.52
N ALA A 623 21.42 -43.63 15.42
CA ALA A 623 21.83 -43.00 14.19
C ALA A 623 21.82 -41.46 14.35
N ALA A 624 20.82 -40.90 15.04
CA ALA A 624 20.72 -39.47 15.33
C ALA A 624 21.88 -38.96 16.23
N GLU A 625 22.23 -39.74 17.28
CA GLU A 625 23.38 -39.47 18.17
C GLU A 625 24.70 -39.40 17.36
N LYS A 626 24.89 -40.38 16.45
CA LYS A 626 26.09 -40.41 15.56
C LYS A 626 26.09 -39.23 14.59
N ALA A 627 24.91 -38.82 14.09
CA ALA A 627 24.78 -37.65 13.21
C ALA A 627 25.05 -36.34 13.96
N ALA A 628 24.53 -36.19 15.18
CA ALA A 628 24.79 -35.02 16.03
C ALA A 628 26.27 -34.86 16.36
N ALA A 629 26.96 -35.95 16.62
CA ALA A 629 28.44 -35.96 16.85
C ALA A 629 29.24 -35.55 15.57
N ARG A 630 28.74 -35.92 14.37
CA ARG A 630 29.32 -35.49 13.09
C ARG A 630 29.03 -34.01 12.83
N ALA A 631 27.79 -33.55 13.10
CA ALA A 631 27.41 -32.14 12.95
C ALA A 631 28.27 -31.22 13.83
N ALA A 632 28.48 -31.58 15.11
CA ALA A 632 29.32 -30.82 16.03
C ALA A 632 30.77 -30.70 15.52
N LYS A 633 31.30 -31.75 14.87
CA LYS A 633 32.60 -31.72 14.24
C LYS A 633 32.68 -30.84 13.00
N ASP A 634 31.64 -30.91 12.16
CA ASP A 634 31.50 -30.09 10.94
C ASP A 634 31.30 -28.59 11.27
N GLU A 635 30.56 -28.27 12.33
CA GLU A 635 30.43 -26.89 12.82
C GLU A 635 31.78 -26.33 13.34
N SER A 636 32.57 -27.15 14.04
CA SER A 636 33.89 -26.70 14.47
C SER A 636 34.86 -26.46 13.30
N GLU A 637 34.79 -27.28 12.25
CA GLU A 637 35.55 -27.07 11.01
C GLU A 637 35.03 -25.84 10.24
N LYS A 638 33.73 -25.61 10.18
CA LYS A 638 33.13 -24.40 9.58
C LYS A 638 33.52 -23.13 10.32
N ARG A 639 33.53 -23.13 11.65
CA ARG A 639 34.02 -21.97 12.43
C ARG A 639 35.48 -21.64 12.14
N VAL A 640 36.34 -22.62 12.01
CA VAL A 640 37.74 -22.42 11.63
C VAL A 640 37.85 -21.91 10.20
N THR A 641 37.05 -22.40 9.27
CA THR A 641 37.04 -21.97 7.86
C THR A 641 36.46 -20.55 7.68
N LEU A 642 35.40 -20.19 8.44
CA LEU A 642 34.83 -18.84 8.45
C LEU A 642 35.80 -17.79 9.02
N LEU A 643 36.63 -18.17 9.99
CA LEU A 643 37.70 -17.30 10.50
C LEU A 643 38.87 -17.17 9.50
N ALA A 644 39.03 -18.14 8.60
CA ALA A 644 40.12 -18.13 7.58
C ALA A 644 39.69 -17.43 6.27
N ASP A 645 38.38 -17.41 5.91
CA ASP A 645 37.88 -16.76 4.70
C ASP A 645 36.42 -16.27 4.86
N PRO A 646 36.22 -15.04 5.37
CA PRO A 646 34.88 -14.47 5.60
C PRO A 646 34.06 -14.21 4.33
N ASN A 647 34.61 -14.38 3.13
CA ASN A 647 33.97 -14.06 1.86
C ASN A 647 33.47 -15.28 1.08
N LYS A 648 33.62 -16.49 1.58
CA LYS A 648 33.16 -17.70 0.90
C LYS A 648 31.67 -17.94 1.17
N LYS A 649 30.78 -17.28 0.38
CA LYS A 649 29.36 -17.61 0.30
C LYS A 649 29.19 -19.00 -0.32
N GLU A 650 28.63 -19.97 0.40
CA GLU A 650 28.07 -21.18 -0.21
C GLU A 650 26.90 -20.75 -1.10
N GLU A 651 27.12 -20.64 -2.39
CA GLU A 651 26.04 -20.53 -3.36
C GLU A 651 25.29 -21.89 -3.38
N LYS A 652 24.12 -21.95 -2.75
CA LYS A 652 23.16 -23.03 -3.00
C LYS A 652 22.73 -22.87 -4.45
N GLU A 653 23.06 -23.83 -5.31
CA GLU A 653 22.56 -23.86 -6.68
C GLU A 653 21.04 -24.00 -6.64
N LYS A 654 20.34 -22.91 -6.92
CA LYS A 654 18.89 -22.88 -7.05
C LYS A 654 18.53 -23.16 -8.50
N PHE A 655 17.64 -24.12 -8.73
CA PHE A 655 17.16 -24.44 -10.06
C PHE A 655 15.80 -23.77 -10.30
N PHE A 656 15.74 -22.84 -11.24
CA PHE A 656 14.52 -22.11 -11.60
C PHE A 656 13.89 -22.69 -12.85
N ALA A 657 12.60 -23.03 -12.75
CA ALA A 657 11.78 -23.40 -13.89
C ALA A 657 11.00 -22.17 -14.42
N PRO A 658 10.63 -22.14 -15.69
CA PRO A 658 9.74 -21.11 -16.23
C PRO A 658 8.26 -21.33 -15.86
N TYR A 659 7.99 -22.17 -14.88
CA TYR A 659 6.66 -22.60 -14.46
C TYR A 659 6.54 -22.62 -12.94
N VAL A 660 5.37 -22.26 -12.42
CA VAL A 660 4.99 -22.54 -11.02
C VAL A 660 4.82 -24.03 -10.85
N ILE A 661 5.48 -24.63 -9.85
CA ILE A 661 5.41 -26.07 -9.59
C ILE A 661 4.29 -26.36 -8.61
N GLU A 662 3.31 -27.18 -9.01
CA GLU A 662 2.03 -27.32 -8.33
C GLU A 662 1.94 -28.53 -7.37
N ASN A 663 2.92 -29.42 -7.34
CA ASN A 663 2.86 -30.63 -6.52
C ASN A 663 4.21 -31.02 -5.89
N VAL A 664 4.17 -32.07 -5.08
CA VAL A 664 5.32 -32.72 -4.49
C VAL A 664 5.38 -34.18 -4.95
N ILE A 665 6.59 -34.69 -5.16
CA ILE A 665 6.87 -36.12 -5.36
C ILE A 665 7.98 -36.55 -4.40
N HIS A 666 8.06 -37.85 -4.15
CA HIS A 666 8.98 -38.42 -3.16
C HIS A 666 9.99 -39.32 -3.85
N ALA A 667 11.21 -39.30 -3.33
CA ALA A 667 12.29 -40.22 -3.71
C ALA A 667 13.01 -40.75 -2.47
N THR A 668 13.75 -41.83 -2.64
CA THR A 668 14.56 -42.42 -1.56
C THR A 668 15.95 -42.72 -2.04
N LEU A 669 16.94 -42.50 -1.17
CA LEU A 669 18.33 -42.89 -1.34
C LEU A 669 18.76 -43.79 -0.16
N LYS A 670 19.64 -44.74 -0.41
CA LYS A 670 20.33 -45.51 0.62
C LYS A 670 21.65 -44.85 0.93
N VAL A 671 21.81 -44.37 2.15
CA VAL A 671 23.04 -43.75 2.61
C VAL A 671 23.91 -44.81 3.30
N GLU A 672 25.13 -44.98 2.85
CA GLU A 672 26.12 -45.90 3.44
C GLU A 672 27.23 -45.08 4.13
N ASP A 673 27.84 -45.71 5.18
CA ASP A 673 28.95 -45.06 5.94
C ASP A 673 30.22 -44.78 5.11
#